data_2871cabd8fb240a6a2d46472a0272a80
#
_entry.id   2871cabd8fb240a6a2d46472a0272a80
#
_cell.length_a   1.000
_cell.length_b   1.000
_cell.length_c   1.000
_cell.angle_alpha   90.00
_cell.angle_beta   90.00
_cell.angle_gamma   90.00
#
_symmetry.space_group_name_H-M   'P 1'
#
loop_
_entity.id
_entity.type
_entity.pdbx_description
1 polymer ?
#
loop_
_entity_poly.entity_id
_entity_poly.type
_entity_poly.pdbx_seq_one_letter_code
_entity_poly.pdbx_strand_id
1 'polypeptide(L)'
;MIRVPPSIQTQLGEAISVIADSDFWERWDTLVDDLVSRLTPDNAQVNNGVLQVAHSIFRRWRPLFRSDELFTEINHVLSKFSTPFVTLLQNTNQVVDQSQSNKVVLQQYMTTMNIIMDLFYDLSCQDLPPVFEENMGAISGLLLKYLSYDNALIHTDDDSEPGLIDTLKAGIFESLQLYVQKYEDAFGSHLGQFIQSSWQLLTTVGTETKYDILVSKALQFLTSVVRIKQHAAVFENKDTLAQVVEKVVLPNISLREADIEMFEDEPIEFIRRDLEGSDSDTRRRAATDFLRALMEQFEQLTTDVVNQYINHYLADFAKNPAENWKSKDTAVYLFSSIAAKGTTTSVKGVTSTNSYVDILKFFSDNIASDLTSADAEVLLKVDAIKYLYTFRSQLTKEQWQQAFPLLVNHLSSSNYVVYSYAAIAVERVLYMTDDNRQPFISRATVTPLAKDLLQHLFLLITKDTKPEKIQENEFLMKTVMRVLIVIREEVVSILDMVLRNLINITKVIRHNPSNPRFYYYHFESLGALIRFAAPTQSAQLEQALYDPFAEILQSDVQEFQPYVFQLFAALLESNPSGTLSQYYLSLLPPITTPDMYSSRGNIPALVRLLTAIVPRGAEQIAANNQLESILIIFQKLVSSKANESHGFDLLECVVNSFPVTALQPYFVTMFQIMLTRLQNSKTEGFTIRFVRFYHFFSARDEKGLGADLFIKTIDQLGEK
;
A
#
# COMPACT_ATOMS: atom_id res chain seq x y z
N MET A 1 -24.49 -15.19 13.72
CA MET A 1 -24.46 -13.97 12.90
C MET A 1 -25.82 -13.27 12.82
N ILE A 2 -26.91 -13.94 12.46
CA ILE A 2 -28.24 -13.32 12.22
C ILE A 2 -28.78 -12.49 13.42
N ARG A 3 -28.37 -12.79 14.65
CA ARG A 3 -28.89 -12.19 15.89
C ARG A 3 -27.96 -11.18 16.56
N VAL A 4 -26.83 -10.83 15.95
CA VAL A 4 -25.85 -9.91 16.52
C VAL A 4 -25.85 -8.57 15.79
N PRO A 5 -25.39 -7.48 16.42
CA PRO A 5 -25.27 -6.17 15.79
C PRO A 5 -24.39 -6.17 14.52
N PRO A 6 -24.59 -5.24 13.57
CA PRO A 6 -23.86 -5.20 12.31
C PRO A 6 -22.34 -5.20 12.45
N SER A 7 -21.77 -4.49 13.44
CA SER A 7 -20.33 -4.47 13.71
C SER A 7 -19.77 -5.86 14.08
N ILE A 8 -20.54 -6.64 14.84
CA ILE A 8 -20.16 -8.02 15.18
C ILE A 8 -20.37 -8.95 13.97
N GLN A 9 -21.39 -8.70 13.15
CA GLN A 9 -21.61 -9.47 11.91
C GLN A 9 -20.41 -9.32 10.97
N THR A 10 -19.86 -8.12 10.83
CA THR A 10 -18.67 -7.85 10.00
C THR A 10 -17.45 -8.65 10.50
N GLN A 11 -17.16 -8.61 11.80
CA GLN A 11 -16.04 -9.36 12.39
C GLN A 11 -16.20 -10.88 12.24
N LEU A 12 -17.42 -11.38 12.45
CA LEU A 12 -17.72 -12.81 12.23
C LEU A 12 -17.64 -13.19 10.74
N GLY A 13 -18.02 -12.28 9.84
CA GLY A 13 -17.87 -12.44 8.40
C GLY A 13 -16.40 -12.58 8.00
N GLU A 14 -15.53 -11.74 8.55
CA GLU A 14 -14.08 -11.84 8.35
C GLU A 14 -13.51 -13.17 8.85
N ALA A 15 -13.91 -13.61 10.04
CA ALA A 15 -13.49 -14.91 10.58
C ALA A 15 -13.92 -16.07 9.65
N ILE A 16 -15.13 -16.03 9.12
CA ILE A 16 -15.61 -17.03 8.15
C ILE A 16 -14.84 -16.94 6.83
N SER A 17 -14.52 -15.75 6.36
CA SER A 17 -13.70 -15.56 5.17
C SER A 17 -12.32 -16.20 5.31
N VAL A 18 -11.65 -16.01 6.46
CA VAL A 18 -10.35 -16.64 6.75
C VAL A 18 -10.45 -18.17 6.75
N ILE A 19 -11.53 -18.73 7.33
CA ILE A 19 -11.78 -20.18 7.30
C ILE A 19 -12.04 -20.65 5.86
N ALA A 20 -12.85 -19.89 5.11
CA ALA A 20 -13.18 -20.22 3.73
C ALA A 20 -11.95 -20.19 2.80
N ASP A 21 -10.95 -19.33 3.09
CA ASP A 21 -9.70 -19.29 2.31
C ASP A 21 -8.95 -20.63 2.30
N SER A 22 -9.07 -21.43 3.38
CA SER A 22 -8.42 -22.73 3.48
C SER A 22 -9.34 -23.91 3.16
N ASP A 23 -10.63 -23.79 3.42
CA ASP A 23 -11.56 -24.92 3.46
C ASP A 23 -12.69 -24.86 2.43
N PHE A 24 -12.98 -23.68 1.89
CA PHE A 24 -14.04 -23.54 0.88
C PHE A 24 -13.57 -24.17 -0.45
N TRP A 25 -14.39 -24.73 -0.93
CA TRP A 25 -15.39 -25.60 -1.54
C TRP A 25 -14.97 -27.09 -1.44
N GLU A 26 -13.69 -27.39 -1.29
CA GLU A 26 -13.20 -28.76 -1.23
C GLU A 26 -13.56 -29.46 0.10
N ARG A 27 -13.39 -28.75 1.21
CA ARG A 27 -13.64 -29.27 2.57
C ARG A 27 -14.96 -28.79 3.17
N TRP A 28 -15.52 -27.74 2.60
CA TRP A 28 -16.78 -27.14 3.02
C TRP A 28 -17.71 -26.94 1.82
N ASP A 29 -18.06 -28.02 1.15
CA ASP A 29 -18.85 -28.10 -0.08
C ASP A 29 -20.33 -27.69 0.10
N THR A 30 -20.86 -27.80 1.33
CA THR A 30 -22.24 -27.44 1.65
C THR A 30 -22.46 -25.96 1.91
N LEU A 31 -21.40 -25.14 2.04
CA LEU A 31 -21.51 -23.75 2.47
C LEU A 31 -22.48 -22.93 1.60
N VAL A 32 -22.42 -23.05 0.28
CA VAL A 32 -23.29 -22.31 -0.63
C VAL A 32 -24.75 -22.76 -0.50
N ASP A 33 -24.99 -24.07 -0.40
CA ASP A 33 -26.33 -24.61 -0.18
C ASP A 33 -26.91 -24.14 1.18
N ASP A 34 -26.10 -24.10 2.21
CA ASP A 34 -26.48 -23.59 3.53
C ASP A 34 -26.84 -22.09 3.48
N LEU A 35 -26.09 -21.29 2.73
CA LEU A 35 -26.40 -19.86 2.54
C LEU A 35 -27.71 -19.69 1.77
N VAL A 36 -27.87 -20.37 0.65
CA VAL A 36 -29.08 -20.28 -0.21
C VAL A 36 -30.33 -20.76 0.55
N SER A 37 -30.24 -21.87 1.30
CA SER A 37 -31.37 -22.40 2.06
C SER A 37 -31.91 -21.47 3.16
N ARG A 38 -31.12 -20.49 3.59
CA ARG A 38 -31.49 -19.51 4.61
C ARG A 38 -32.05 -18.21 4.05
N LEU A 39 -31.95 -17.99 2.73
CA LEU A 39 -32.58 -16.83 2.11
C LEU A 39 -34.09 -16.95 2.16
N THR A 40 -34.75 -15.85 2.51
CA THR A 40 -36.21 -15.80 2.67
C THR A 40 -36.76 -14.50 2.10
N PRO A 41 -37.93 -14.51 1.44
CA PRO A 41 -38.49 -13.28 0.88
C PRO A 41 -38.95 -12.26 1.96
N ASP A 42 -39.21 -12.74 3.17
CA ASP A 42 -39.97 -11.97 4.19
C ASP A 42 -39.14 -11.43 5.35
N ASN A 43 -37.83 -11.71 5.41
CA ASN A 43 -36.98 -11.33 6.54
C ASN A 43 -35.67 -10.71 6.12
N ALA A 44 -35.66 -9.38 6.04
CA ALA A 44 -34.46 -8.60 5.67
C ALA A 44 -33.29 -8.85 6.63
N GLN A 45 -33.52 -9.00 7.93
CA GLN A 45 -32.44 -9.20 8.91
C GLN A 45 -31.71 -10.54 8.69
N VAL A 46 -32.45 -11.60 8.39
CA VAL A 46 -31.87 -12.90 8.07
C VAL A 46 -31.08 -12.80 6.77
N ASN A 47 -31.68 -12.20 5.74
CA ASN A 47 -31.02 -12.01 4.45
C ASN A 47 -29.73 -11.20 4.57
N ASN A 48 -29.75 -10.09 5.31
CA ASN A 48 -28.57 -9.27 5.55
C ASN A 48 -27.41 -10.06 6.17
N GLY A 49 -27.72 -10.90 7.16
CA GLY A 49 -26.73 -11.78 7.79
C GLY A 49 -26.13 -12.81 6.83
N VAL A 50 -26.98 -13.43 6.00
CA VAL A 50 -26.56 -14.42 4.98
C VAL A 50 -25.73 -13.75 3.88
N LEU A 51 -26.24 -12.64 3.34
CA LEU A 51 -25.58 -11.92 2.26
C LEU A 51 -24.25 -11.31 2.71
N GLN A 52 -24.13 -10.85 3.95
CA GLN A 52 -22.87 -10.34 4.50
C GLN A 52 -21.81 -11.44 4.59
N VAL A 53 -22.20 -12.67 4.94
CA VAL A 53 -21.28 -13.83 4.90
C VAL A 53 -20.87 -14.11 3.47
N ALA A 54 -21.82 -14.16 2.54
CA ALA A 54 -21.53 -14.40 1.12
C ALA A 54 -20.57 -13.35 0.56
N HIS A 55 -20.82 -12.08 0.83
CA HIS A 55 -19.93 -10.97 0.43
C HIS A 55 -18.51 -11.12 1.04
N SER A 56 -18.41 -11.44 2.33
CA SER A 56 -17.10 -11.65 2.98
C SER A 56 -16.28 -12.75 2.31
N ILE A 57 -16.94 -13.77 1.78
CA ILE A 57 -16.29 -14.89 1.08
C ILE A 57 -15.96 -14.52 -0.38
N PHE A 58 -16.91 -13.95 -1.12
CA PHE A 58 -16.78 -13.76 -2.58
C PHE A 58 -15.93 -12.54 -2.95
N ARG A 59 -15.90 -11.49 -2.12
CA ARG A 59 -15.05 -10.30 -2.36
C ARG A 59 -13.56 -10.64 -2.50
N ARG A 60 -13.09 -11.77 -1.96
CA ARG A 60 -11.71 -12.24 -2.11
C ARG A 60 -11.33 -12.54 -3.55
N TRP A 61 -12.31 -12.77 -4.45
CA TRP A 61 -12.06 -12.99 -5.86
C TRP A 61 -11.59 -11.73 -6.61
N ARG A 62 -11.91 -10.54 -6.09
CA ARG A 62 -11.62 -9.26 -6.77
C ARG A 62 -10.14 -9.08 -7.13
N PRO A 63 -9.17 -9.31 -6.24
CA PRO A 63 -7.75 -9.12 -6.52
C PRO A 63 -7.06 -10.34 -7.14
N LEU A 64 -7.74 -11.49 -7.27
CA LEU A 64 -7.10 -12.72 -7.72
C LEU A 64 -6.86 -12.73 -9.23
N PHE A 65 -5.73 -13.29 -9.63
CA PHE A 65 -5.45 -13.57 -11.04
C PHE A 65 -6.29 -14.75 -11.54
N ARG A 66 -6.67 -14.69 -12.81
CA ARG A 66 -7.42 -15.77 -13.48
C ARG A 66 -6.65 -17.08 -13.44
N SER A 67 -7.31 -18.15 -12.97
CA SER A 67 -6.79 -19.50 -12.94
C SER A 67 -7.95 -20.49 -13.09
N ASP A 68 -7.68 -21.70 -13.56
CA ASP A 68 -8.68 -22.76 -13.70
C ASP A 68 -9.30 -23.13 -12.35
N GLU A 69 -8.49 -23.10 -11.30
CA GLU A 69 -8.92 -23.33 -9.92
C GLU A 69 -9.95 -22.31 -9.46
N LEU A 70 -9.64 -21.01 -9.66
CA LEU A 70 -10.55 -19.92 -9.34
C LEU A 70 -11.87 -20.01 -10.11
N PHE A 71 -11.80 -20.30 -11.41
CA PHE A 71 -13.01 -20.44 -12.23
C PHE A 71 -13.85 -21.67 -11.86
N THR A 72 -13.22 -22.75 -11.41
CA THR A 72 -13.95 -23.93 -10.89
C THR A 72 -14.72 -23.55 -9.62
N GLU A 73 -14.10 -22.82 -8.71
CA GLU A 73 -14.76 -22.31 -7.50
C GLU A 73 -15.90 -21.36 -7.83
N ILE A 74 -15.67 -20.36 -8.70
CA ILE A 74 -16.69 -19.39 -9.11
C ILE A 74 -17.89 -20.10 -9.77
N ASN A 75 -17.65 -21.03 -10.69
CA ASN A 75 -18.71 -21.77 -11.36
C ASN A 75 -19.52 -22.63 -10.39
N HIS A 76 -18.87 -23.22 -9.38
CA HIS A 76 -19.57 -23.93 -8.32
C HIS A 76 -20.55 -23.01 -7.57
N VAL A 77 -20.10 -21.81 -7.19
CA VAL A 77 -20.95 -20.80 -6.53
C VAL A 77 -22.08 -20.35 -7.46
N LEU A 78 -21.77 -19.95 -8.67
CA LEU A 78 -22.75 -19.41 -9.62
C LEU A 78 -23.85 -20.41 -9.95
N SER A 79 -23.53 -21.70 -10.08
CA SER A 79 -24.53 -22.76 -10.36
C SER A 79 -25.60 -22.87 -9.27
N LYS A 80 -25.30 -22.49 -8.04
CA LYS A 80 -26.20 -22.59 -6.88
C LYS A 80 -26.78 -21.24 -6.45
N PHE A 81 -26.00 -20.16 -6.56
CA PHE A 81 -26.30 -18.88 -5.95
C PHE A 81 -26.90 -17.84 -6.91
N SER A 82 -26.60 -17.87 -8.22
CA SER A 82 -26.98 -16.79 -9.13
C SER A 82 -28.49 -16.65 -9.35
N THR A 83 -29.25 -17.73 -9.50
CA THR A 83 -30.71 -17.67 -9.66
C THR A 83 -31.41 -17.23 -8.37
N PRO A 84 -31.13 -17.80 -7.19
CA PRO A 84 -31.65 -17.28 -5.92
C PRO A 84 -31.32 -15.81 -5.68
N PHE A 85 -30.13 -15.37 -6.08
CA PHE A 85 -29.68 -13.98 -5.98
C PHE A 85 -30.56 -13.04 -6.82
N VAL A 86 -30.81 -13.35 -8.10
CA VAL A 86 -31.68 -12.53 -8.97
C VAL A 86 -33.11 -12.49 -8.43
N THR A 87 -33.61 -13.62 -7.93
CA THR A 87 -34.93 -13.68 -7.29
C THR A 87 -34.99 -12.78 -6.06
N LEU A 88 -33.95 -12.79 -5.21
CA LEU A 88 -33.87 -11.94 -4.03
C LEU A 88 -33.83 -10.45 -4.39
N LEU A 89 -33.08 -10.08 -5.43
CA LEU A 89 -33.03 -8.70 -5.96
C LEU A 89 -34.44 -8.23 -6.35
N GLN A 90 -35.18 -9.05 -7.11
CA GLN A 90 -36.54 -8.72 -7.53
C GLN A 90 -37.51 -8.60 -6.34
N ASN A 91 -37.46 -9.54 -5.40
CA ASN A 91 -38.29 -9.51 -4.19
C ASN A 91 -37.98 -8.29 -3.32
N THR A 92 -36.69 -7.98 -3.11
CA THR A 92 -36.25 -6.81 -2.35
C THR A 92 -36.79 -5.52 -2.98
N ASN A 93 -36.68 -5.40 -4.33
CA ASN A 93 -37.25 -4.28 -5.05
C ASN A 93 -38.77 -4.14 -4.87
N GLN A 94 -39.50 -5.27 -4.91
CA GLN A 94 -40.96 -5.27 -4.73
C GLN A 94 -41.34 -4.77 -3.32
N VAL A 95 -40.64 -5.20 -2.28
CA VAL A 95 -40.90 -4.76 -0.90
C VAL A 95 -40.57 -3.27 -0.73
N VAL A 96 -39.48 -2.79 -1.33
CA VAL A 96 -39.15 -1.36 -1.35
C VAL A 96 -40.30 -0.55 -1.97
N ASP A 97 -40.86 -0.99 -3.12
CA ASP A 97 -41.96 -0.33 -3.78
C ASP A 97 -43.23 -0.26 -2.95
N GLN A 98 -43.51 -1.31 -2.19
CA GLN A 98 -44.70 -1.42 -1.33
C GLN A 98 -44.53 -0.66 -0.01
N SER A 99 -43.32 -0.28 0.36
CA SER A 99 -43.02 0.24 1.70
C SER A 99 -42.61 1.74 1.72
N GLN A 100 -42.93 2.49 0.68
CA GLN A 100 -42.48 3.90 0.48
C GLN A 100 -42.81 4.85 1.63
N SER A 101 -43.81 4.55 2.47
CA SER A 101 -44.21 5.33 3.64
C SER A 101 -43.77 4.72 4.99
N ASN A 102 -43.04 3.59 4.97
CA ASN A 102 -42.61 2.91 6.18
C ASN A 102 -41.08 3.00 6.35
N LYS A 103 -40.62 3.99 7.15
CA LYS A 103 -39.19 4.24 7.41
C LYS A 103 -38.42 3.00 7.84
N VAL A 104 -38.93 2.21 8.77
CA VAL A 104 -38.22 1.06 9.33
C VAL A 104 -38.02 -0.04 8.29
N VAL A 105 -39.06 -0.36 7.54
CA VAL A 105 -38.99 -1.38 6.48
C VAL A 105 -38.09 -0.90 5.35
N LEU A 106 -38.21 0.37 4.94
CA LEU A 106 -37.32 0.94 3.91
C LEU A 106 -35.85 0.88 4.30
N GLN A 107 -35.51 1.25 5.53
CA GLN A 107 -34.11 1.18 6.01
C GLN A 107 -33.57 -0.26 5.97
N GLN A 108 -34.37 -1.23 6.40
CA GLN A 108 -33.96 -2.65 6.40
C GLN A 108 -33.74 -3.17 4.97
N TYR A 109 -34.67 -2.91 4.06
CA TYR A 109 -34.56 -3.42 2.68
C TYR A 109 -33.59 -2.60 1.81
N MET A 110 -33.35 -1.32 2.10
CA MET A 110 -32.26 -0.56 1.48
C MET A 110 -30.89 -1.06 1.95
N THR A 111 -30.76 -1.47 3.21
CA THR A 111 -29.55 -2.17 3.68
C THR A 111 -29.34 -3.48 2.91
N THR A 112 -30.41 -4.26 2.73
CA THR A 112 -30.37 -5.47 1.90
C THR A 112 -29.93 -5.15 0.47
N MET A 113 -30.49 -4.10 -0.14
CA MET A 113 -30.17 -3.69 -1.50
C MET A 113 -28.70 -3.27 -1.64
N ASN A 114 -28.13 -2.59 -0.65
CA ASN A 114 -26.69 -2.25 -0.64
C ASN A 114 -25.82 -3.51 -0.68
N ILE A 115 -26.10 -4.50 0.18
CA ILE A 115 -25.33 -5.77 0.19
C ILE A 115 -25.53 -6.56 -1.12
N ILE A 116 -26.73 -6.50 -1.70
CA ILE A 116 -27.00 -7.09 -3.03
C ILE A 116 -26.10 -6.43 -4.08
N MET A 117 -25.90 -5.11 -4.04
CA MET A 117 -25.03 -4.44 -5.01
C MET A 117 -23.55 -4.82 -4.83
N ASP A 118 -23.09 -4.96 -3.59
CA ASP A 118 -21.73 -5.46 -3.31
C ASP A 118 -21.53 -6.87 -3.89
N LEU A 119 -22.51 -7.75 -3.68
CA LEU A 119 -22.50 -9.12 -4.23
C LEU A 119 -22.65 -9.15 -5.76
N PHE A 120 -23.43 -8.24 -6.35
CA PHE A 120 -23.54 -8.11 -7.79
C PHE A 120 -22.17 -7.83 -8.43
N TYR A 121 -21.40 -6.96 -7.79
CA TYR A 121 -20.02 -6.72 -8.18
C TYR A 121 -19.13 -7.96 -7.99
N ASP A 122 -19.18 -8.59 -6.81
CA ASP A 122 -18.34 -9.77 -6.49
C ASP A 122 -18.56 -10.91 -7.48
N LEU A 123 -19.84 -11.22 -7.77
CA LEU A 123 -20.22 -12.30 -8.68
C LEU A 123 -19.84 -12.00 -10.15
N SER A 124 -19.70 -10.72 -10.51
CA SER A 124 -19.36 -10.27 -11.86
C SER A 124 -17.88 -9.90 -12.02
N CYS A 125 -17.08 -9.83 -10.95
CA CYS A 125 -15.75 -9.22 -11.01
C CYS A 125 -14.74 -9.98 -11.88
N GLN A 126 -14.89 -11.30 -12.04
CA GLN A 126 -14.00 -12.15 -12.85
C GLN A 126 -14.57 -12.43 -14.23
N ASP A 127 -15.85 -12.80 -14.33
CA ASP A 127 -16.55 -13.03 -15.57
C ASP A 127 -18.05 -12.72 -15.42
N LEU A 128 -18.77 -12.50 -16.54
CA LEU A 128 -20.20 -12.22 -16.53
C LEU A 128 -21.00 -13.51 -16.30
N PRO A 129 -21.78 -13.61 -15.19
CA PRO A 129 -22.62 -14.76 -14.98
C PRO A 129 -23.70 -14.89 -16.08
N PRO A 130 -23.92 -16.08 -16.68
CA PRO A 130 -24.95 -16.28 -17.72
C PRO A 130 -26.35 -15.81 -17.29
N VAL A 131 -26.74 -16.07 -16.05
CA VAL A 131 -28.02 -15.61 -15.49
C VAL A 131 -28.14 -14.08 -15.47
N PHE A 132 -27.02 -13.36 -15.25
CA PHE A 132 -27.03 -11.89 -15.29
C PHE A 132 -27.12 -11.39 -16.73
N GLU A 133 -26.41 -12.01 -17.66
CA GLU A 133 -26.48 -11.69 -19.08
C GLU A 133 -27.91 -11.87 -19.63
N GLU A 134 -28.55 -13.01 -19.35
CA GLU A 134 -29.95 -13.30 -19.73
C GLU A 134 -30.94 -12.29 -19.14
N ASN A 135 -30.68 -11.74 -17.96
CA ASN A 135 -31.55 -10.78 -17.27
C ASN A 135 -31.06 -9.33 -17.40
N MET A 136 -30.09 -9.04 -18.27
CA MET A 136 -29.42 -7.72 -18.35
C MET A 136 -30.40 -6.55 -18.50
N GLY A 137 -31.42 -6.69 -19.32
CA GLY A 137 -32.44 -5.63 -19.51
C GLY A 137 -33.22 -5.33 -18.23
N ALA A 138 -33.62 -6.35 -17.48
CA ALA A 138 -34.35 -6.20 -16.21
C ALA A 138 -33.44 -5.62 -15.12
N ILE A 139 -32.20 -6.11 -15.03
CA ILE A 139 -31.20 -5.61 -14.09
C ILE A 139 -30.90 -4.14 -14.39
N SER A 140 -30.60 -3.79 -15.65
CA SER A 140 -30.35 -2.38 -16.06
C SER A 140 -31.51 -1.46 -15.73
N GLY A 141 -32.76 -1.90 -15.94
CA GLY A 141 -33.95 -1.15 -15.56
C GLY A 141 -34.03 -0.89 -14.05
N LEU A 142 -33.67 -1.87 -13.21
CA LEU A 142 -33.62 -1.68 -11.75
C LEU A 142 -32.50 -0.74 -11.34
N LEU A 143 -31.31 -0.87 -11.92
CA LEU A 143 -30.18 0.03 -11.62
C LEU A 143 -30.51 1.49 -11.97
N LEU A 144 -31.10 1.73 -13.15
CA LEU A 144 -31.57 3.07 -13.56
C LEU A 144 -32.63 3.63 -12.61
N LYS A 145 -33.57 2.80 -12.17
CA LYS A 145 -34.57 3.18 -11.18
C LYS A 145 -33.91 3.67 -9.89
N TYR A 146 -32.96 2.90 -9.35
CA TYR A 146 -32.32 3.26 -8.09
C TYR A 146 -31.35 4.42 -8.23
N LEU A 147 -30.75 4.69 -9.39
CA LEU A 147 -29.97 5.92 -9.61
C LEU A 147 -30.82 7.18 -9.51
N SER A 148 -32.10 7.11 -9.90
CA SER A 148 -33.06 8.22 -9.78
C SER A 148 -33.91 8.15 -8.50
N TYR A 149 -33.78 7.09 -7.71
CA TYR A 149 -34.57 6.89 -6.49
C TYR A 149 -34.19 7.92 -5.43
N ASP A 150 -35.22 8.46 -4.77
CA ASP A 150 -35.09 9.30 -3.59
C ASP A 150 -36.27 9.08 -2.64
N ASN A 151 -36.03 9.13 -1.32
CA ASN A 151 -37.06 9.08 -0.29
C ASN A 151 -36.58 9.79 0.97
N ALA A 152 -37.19 10.93 1.28
CA ALA A 152 -36.82 11.77 2.41
C ALA A 152 -36.88 11.07 3.79
N LEU A 153 -37.69 10.00 3.92
CA LEU A 153 -37.81 9.26 5.19
C LEU A 153 -36.50 8.57 5.62
N ILE A 154 -35.62 8.26 4.68
CA ILE A 154 -34.37 7.55 4.92
C ILE A 154 -33.13 8.37 4.57
N HIS A 155 -33.26 9.69 4.37
CA HIS A 155 -32.12 10.58 4.30
C HIS A 155 -31.35 10.57 5.61
N THR A 156 -30.03 10.79 5.54
CA THR A 156 -29.20 11.02 6.72
C THR A 156 -29.22 12.50 7.09
N ASP A 157 -29.30 12.79 8.38
CA ASP A 157 -29.13 14.13 8.93
C ASP A 157 -27.65 14.49 9.13
N ASP A 158 -26.74 13.53 8.94
CA ASP A 158 -25.29 13.71 9.04
C ASP A 158 -24.74 14.09 7.67
N ASP A 159 -24.14 15.29 7.58
CA ASP A 159 -23.55 15.79 6.34
C ASP A 159 -22.15 15.23 6.06
N SER A 160 -21.57 14.48 7.00
CA SER A 160 -20.25 13.83 6.87
C SER A 160 -20.32 12.36 6.44
N GLU A 161 -21.43 11.66 6.71
CA GLU A 161 -21.57 10.22 6.47
C GLU A 161 -22.63 9.94 5.39
N PRO A 162 -22.32 9.08 4.39
CA PRO A 162 -23.26 8.77 3.31
C PRO A 162 -24.51 8.06 3.81
N GLY A 163 -25.66 8.46 3.30
CA GLY A 163 -26.93 7.78 3.54
C GLY A 163 -27.03 6.46 2.76
N LEU A 164 -28.05 5.65 3.11
CA LEU A 164 -28.29 4.35 2.45
C LEU A 164 -28.52 4.49 0.93
N ILE A 165 -29.22 5.56 0.50
CA ILE A 165 -29.47 5.83 -0.92
C ILE A 165 -28.18 6.23 -1.64
N ASP A 166 -27.34 7.04 -0.99
CA ASP A 166 -26.09 7.52 -1.56
C ASP A 166 -25.10 6.37 -1.72
N THR A 167 -25.00 5.51 -0.71
CA THR A 167 -24.20 4.28 -0.74
C THR A 167 -24.66 3.35 -1.86
N LEU A 168 -25.97 3.15 -2.03
CA LEU A 168 -26.54 2.32 -3.09
C LEU A 168 -26.18 2.86 -4.48
N LYS A 169 -26.35 4.15 -4.70
CA LYS A 169 -26.00 4.78 -5.98
C LYS A 169 -24.51 4.67 -6.27
N ALA A 170 -23.66 4.84 -5.26
CA ALA A 170 -22.20 4.66 -5.39
C ALA A 170 -21.84 3.22 -5.80
N GLY A 171 -22.43 2.20 -5.16
CA GLY A 171 -22.26 0.79 -5.51
C GLY A 171 -22.75 0.45 -6.92
N ILE A 172 -23.84 1.09 -7.36
CA ILE A 172 -24.32 0.97 -8.74
C ILE A 172 -23.26 1.50 -9.71
N PHE A 173 -22.72 2.70 -9.50
CA PHE A 173 -21.68 3.26 -10.39
C PHE A 173 -20.40 2.42 -10.39
N GLU A 174 -20.00 1.85 -9.26
CA GLU A 174 -18.86 0.93 -9.20
C GLU A 174 -19.10 -0.32 -10.08
N SER A 175 -20.30 -0.89 -10.01
CA SER A 175 -20.69 -2.02 -10.88
C SER A 175 -20.78 -1.62 -12.34
N LEU A 176 -21.33 -0.44 -12.65
CA LEU A 176 -21.38 0.09 -14.03
C LEU A 176 -19.99 0.29 -14.61
N GLN A 177 -19.04 0.79 -13.82
CA GLN A 177 -17.65 0.92 -14.24
C GLN A 177 -17.05 -0.43 -14.64
N LEU A 178 -17.28 -1.47 -13.83
CA LEU A 178 -16.84 -2.85 -14.16
C LEU A 178 -17.45 -3.33 -15.47
N TYR A 179 -18.76 -3.11 -15.67
CA TYR A 179 -19.49 -3.57 -16.85
C TYR A 179 -19.03 -2.85 -18.12
N VAL A 180 -18.78 -1.55 -18.06
CA VAL A 180 -18.22 -0.82 -19.20
C VAL A 180 -16.82 -1.30 -19.57
N GLN A 181 -16.01 -1.65 -18.58
CA GLN A 181 -14.63 -2.09 -18.82
C GLN A 181 -14.51 -3.53 -19.34
N LYS A 182 -15.42 -4.44 -18.91
CA LYS A 182 -15.27 -5.87 -19.16
C LYS A 182 -16.38 -6.47 -20.04
N TYR A 183 -17.59 -5.92 -20.05
CA TYR A 183 -18.78 -6.55 -20.62
C TYR A 183 -19.53 -5.63 -21.58
N GLU A 184 -18.80 -4.85 -22.38
CA GLU A 184 -19.35 -3.86 -23.30
C GLU A 184 -20.37 -4.48 -24.26
N ASP A 185 -20.11 -5.69 -24.79
CA ASP A 185 -20.99 -6.37 -25.74
C ASP A 185 -22.37 -6.67 -25.16
N ALA A 186 -22.45 -7.02 -23.88
CA ALA A 186 -23.71 -7.32 -23.21
C ALA A 186 -24.42 -6.07 -22.66
N PHE A 187 -23.65 -5.03 -22.32
CA PHE A 187 -24.14 -3.85 -21.59
C PHE A 187 -24.30 -2.59 -22.46
N GLY A 188 -23.57 -2.49 -23.58
CA GLY A 188 -23.43 -1.26 -24.38
C GLY A 188 -24.76 -0.65 -24.85
N SER A 189 -25.80 -1.46 -25.12
CA SER A 189 -27.14 -0.96 -25.52
C SER A 189 -27.84 -0.13 -24.43
N HIS A 190 -27.47 -0.31 -23.16
CA HIS A 190 -28.05 0.41 -22.01
C HIS A 190 -27.24 1.64 -21.61
N LEU A 191 -25.99 1.76 -22.08
CA LEU A 191 -25.01 2.73 -21.62
C LEU A 191 -25.47 4.19 -21.75
N GLY A 192 -26.17 4.54 -22.83
CA GLY A 192 -26.65 5.92 -23.06
C GLY A 192 -27.53 6.46 -21.93
N GLN A 193 -28.40 5.63 -21.37
CA GLN A 193 -29.29 6.00 -20.28
C GLN A 193 -28.51 6.23 -18.98
N PHE A 194 -27.47 5.41 -18.73
CA PHE A 194 -26.60 5.58 -17.55
C PHE A 194 -25.72 6.82 -17.64
N ILE A 195 -25.22 7.18 -18.82
CA ILE A 195 -24.52 8.44 -19.06
C ILE A 195 -25.43 9.63 -18.73
N GLN A 196 -26.68 9.60 -19.20
CA GLN A 196 -27.66 10.66 -18.92
C GLN A 196 -27.98 10.77 -17.41
N SER A 197 -28.16 9.62 -16.72
CA SER A 197 -28.41 9.58 -15.27
C SER A 197 -27.21 10.12 -14.49
N SER A 198 -25.97 9.81 -14.92
CA SER A 198 -24.74 10.34 -14.32
C SER A 198 -24.66 11.86 -14.46
N TRP A 199 -24.99 12.37 -15.64
CA TRP A 199 -25.02 13.81 -15.89
C TRP A 199 -26.02 14.50 -14.97
N GLN A 200 -27.25 13.99 -14.89
CA GLN A 200 -28.27 14.55 -14.02
C GLN A 200 -27.85 14.55 -12.57
N LEU A 201 -27.27 13.45 -12.07
CA LEU A 201 -26.78 13.34 -10.71
C LEU A 201 -25.66 14.36 -10.45
N LEU A 202 -24.62 14.38 -11.27
CA LEU A 202 -23.44 15.24 -11.08
C LEU A 202 -23.74 16.73 -11.18
N THR A 203 -24.81 17.12 -11.89
CA THR A 203 -25.24 18.53 -12.01
C THR A 203 -26.20 18.96 -10.90
N THR A 204 -26.73 18.06 -10.09
CA THR A 204 -27.72 18.35 -9.03
C THR A 204 -27.25 18.00 -7.63
N VAL A 205 -26.24 17.13 -7.48
CA VAL A 205 -25.71 16.70 -6.19
C VAL A 205 -25.07 17.86 -5.42
N GLY A 206 -25.23 17.88 -4.10
CA GLY A 206 -24.68 18.91 -3.23
C GLY A 206 -23.15 18.80 -3.04
N THR A 207 -22.62 19.77 -2.29
CA THR A 207 -21.18 19.89 -2.01
C THR A 207 -20.77 19.22 -0.70
N GLU A 208 -21.73 18.70 0.07
CA GLU A 208 -21.52 18.05 1.36
C GLU A 208 -20.63 16.80 1.22
N THR A 209 -19.87 16.51 2.25
CA THR A 209 -18.89 15.41 2.23
C THR A 209 -19.54 14.02 2.15
N LYS A 210 -20.78 13.86 2.63
CA LYS A 210 -21.57 12.63 2.49
C LYS A 210 -21.73 12.14 1.05
N TYR A 211 -21.63 13.02 0.06
CA TYR A 211 -21.72 12.69 -1.37
C TYR A 211 -20.37 12.37 -2.03
N ASP A 212 -19.24 12.48 -1.32
CA ASP A 212 -17.91 12.38 -1.94
C ASP A 212 -17.67 11.05 -2.64
N ILE A 213 -18.03 9.94 -2.00
CA ILE A 213 -17.90 8.61 -2.58
C ILE A 213 -18.80 8.45 -3.80
N LEU A 214 -20.06 8.88 -3.70
CA LEU A 214 -21.02 8.83 -4.81
C LEU A 214 -20.53 9.60 -6.03
N VAL A 215 -20.08 10.83 -5.83
CA VAL A 215 -19.56 11.69 -6.92
C VAL A 215 -18.30 11.08 -7.53
N SER A 216 -17.39 10.56 -6.68
CA SER A 216 -16.16 9.92 -7.14
C SER A 216 -16.47 8.70 -8.02
N LYS A 217 -17.39 7.82 -7.59
CA LYS A 217 -17.79 6.63 -8.37
C LYS A 217 -18.50 7.02 -9.69
N ALA A 218 -19.34 8.06 -9.68
CA ALA A 218 -19.98 8.54 -10.89
C ALA A 218 -18.97 9.09 -11.91
N LEU A 219 -17.97 9.85 -11.44
CA LEU A 219 -16.88 10.36 -12.28
C LEU A 219 -15.96 9.23 -12.79
N GLN A 220 -15.65 8.23 -11.98
CA GLN A 220 -14.88 7.06 -12.40
C GLN A 220 -15.61 6.25 -13.48
N PHE A 221 -16.92 6.11 -13.36
CA PHE A 221 -17.75 5.50 -14.41
C PHE A 221 -17.64 6.31 -15.72
N LEU A 222 -17.84 7.64 -15.70
CA LEU A 222 -17.70 8.48 -16.89
C LEU A 222 -16.28 8.44 -17.45
N THR A 223 -15.25 8.37 -16.61
CA THR A 223 -13.86 8.20 -17.03
C THR A 223 -13.69 6.91 -17.84
N SER A 224 -14.31 5.82 -17.40
CA SER A 224 -14.28 4.54 -18.13
C SER A 224 -15.01 4.62 -19.46
N VAL A 225 -16.12 5.34 -19.52
CA VAL A 225 -16.86 5.60 -20.77
C VAL A 225 -16.02 6.36 -21.78
N VAL A 226 -15.36 7.44 -21.35
CA VAL A 226 -14.51 8.29 -22.22
C VAL A 226 -13.33 7.50 -22.81
N ARG A 227 -12.77 6.55 -22.07
CA ARG A 227 -11.65 5.71 -22.56
C ARG A 227 -12.02 4.78 -23.70
N ILE A 228 -13.31 4.53 -23.93
CA ILE A 228 -13.80 3.73 -25.05
C ILE A 228 -14.12 4.68 -26.20
N LYS A 229 -13.32 4.64 -27.26
CA LYS A 229 -13.34 5.60 -28.37
C LYS A 229 -14.73 5.82 -28.97
N GLN A 230 -15.52 4.76 -29.16
CA GLN A 230 -16.86 4.86 -29.74
C GLN A 230 -17.84 5.64 -28.83
N HIS A 231 -17.67 5.57 -27.51
CA HIS A 231 -18.51 6.26 -26.54
C HIS A 231 -18.00 7.66 -26.25
N ALA A 232 -16.70 7.90 -26.42
CA ALA A 232 -16.07 9.22 -26.27
C ALA A 232 -16.66 10.27 -27.23
N ALA A 233 -17.17 9.86 -28.40
CA ALA A 233 -17.75 10.76 -29.40
C ALA A 233 -18.87 11.67 -28.84
N VAL A 234 -19.55 11.29 -27.76
CA VAL A 234 -20.53 12.13 -27.06
C VAL A 234 -19.93 13.43 -26.55
N PHE A 235 -18.63 13.45 -26.25
CA PHE A 235 -17.89 14.59 -25.69
C PHE A 235 -17.09 15.38 -26.74
N GLU A 236 -17.13 14.99 -28.01
CA GLU A 236 -16.31 15.59 -29.08
C GLU A 236 -16.77 17.01 -29.45
N ASN A 237 -18.01 17.42 -29.12
CA ASN A 237 -18.53 18.74 -29.39
C ASN A 237 -17.98 19.75 -28.38
N LYS A 238 -17.50 20.93 -28.87
CA LYS A 238 -16.92 21.98 -28.04
C LYS A 238 -17.88 22.52 -26.98
N ASP A 239 -19.15 22.70 -27.33
CA ASP A 239 -20.14 23.23 -26.39
C ASP A 239 -20.50 22.20 -25.31
N THR A 240 -20.58 20.92 -25.69
CA THR A 240 -20.77 19.81 -24.74
C THR A 240 -19.59 19.73 -23.79
N LEU A 241 -18.37 19.77 -24.32
CA LEU A 241 -17.16 19.71 -23.51
C LEU A 241 -17.05 20.91 -22.54
N ALA A 242 -17.39 22.13 -23.02
CA ALA A 242 -17.41 23.30 -22.16
C ALA A 242 -18.44 23.17 -21.03
N GLN A 243 -19.63 22.63 -21.30
CA GLN A 243 -20.63 22.35 -20.27
C GLN A 243 -20.17 21.30 -19.28
N VAL A 244 -19.48 20.22 -19.75
CA VAL A 244 -18.90 19.19 -18.89
C VAL A 244 -17.87 19.81 -17.96
N VAL A 245 -16.97 20.64 -18.48
CA VAL A 245 -15.97 21.31 -17.65
C VAL A 245 -16.64 22.24 -16.64
N GLU A 246 -17.57 23.09 -17.07
CA GLU A 246 -18.21 24.08 -16.21
C GLU A 246 -19.08 23.46 -15.12
N LYS A 247 -19.93 22.48 -15.48
CA LYS A 247 -20.96 21.95 -14.57
C LYS A 247 -20.54 20.68 -13.79
N VAL A 248 -19.52 19.99 -14.26
CA VAL A 248 -19.09 18.72 -13.64
C VAL A 248 -17.66 18.82 -13.12
N VAL A 249 -16.71 19.27 -13.95
CA VAL A 249 -15.30 19.28 -13.53
C VAL A 249 -15.01 20.37 -12.51
N LEU A 250 -15.35 21.62 -12.80
CA LEU A 250 -15.04 22.76 -11.94
C LEU A 250 -15.62 22.65 -10.52
N PRO A 251 -16.90 22.29 -10.32
CA PRO A 251 -17.45 22.15 -8.96
C PRO A 251 -16.76 21.08 -8.12
N ASN A 252 -16.15 20.08 -8.76
CA ASN A 252 -15.49 18.97 -8.09
C ASN A 252 -13.97 19.13 -7.97
N ILE A 253 -13.34 20.03 -8.73
CA ILE A 253 -11.92 20.41 -8.62
C ILE A 253 -11.71 21.54 -7.60
N SER A 254 -12.61 22.49 -7.52
CA SER A 254 -12.48 23.65 -6.63
C SER A 254 -12.49 23.25 -5.16
N LEU A 255 -11.69 23.95 -4.35
CA LEU A 255 -11.64 23.75 -2.90
C LEU A 255 -12.96 24.16 -2.24
N ARG A 256 -13.49 23.28 -1.39
CA ARG A 256 -14.66 23.52 -0.55
C ARG A 256 -14.22 23.95 0.85
N GLU A 257 -15.14 24.48 1.66
CA GLU A 257 -14.87 24.79 3.07
C GLU A 257 -14.44 23.53 3.86
N ALA A 258 -15.10 22.39 3.63
CA ALA A 258 -14.73 21.13 4.28
C ALA A 258 -13.31 20.65 3.94
N ASP A 259 -12.79 20.95 2.74
CA ASP A 259 -11.42 20.62 2.36
C ASP A 259 -10.40 21.52 3.12
N ILE A 260 -10.77 22.78 3.38
CA ILE A 260 -9.97 23.73 4.16
C ILE A 260 -9.99 23.36 5.64
N GLU A 261 -11.16 23.05 6.18
CA GLU A 261 -11.30 22.56 7.56
C GLU A 261 -10.45 21.31 7.80
N MET A 262 -10.47 20.35 6.87
CA MET A 262 -9.61 19.16 6.95
C MET A 262 -8.11 19.53 6.90
N PHE A 263 -7.73 20.51 6.06
CA PHE A 263 -6.34 20.97 6.01
C PHE A 263 -5.88 21.58 7.34
N GLU A 264 -6.74 22.31 8.03
CA GLU A 264 -6.43 22.97 9.30
C GLU A 264 -6.50 22.02 10.48
N ASP A 265 -7.56 21.20 10.58
CA ASP A 265 -7.87 20.39 11.76
C ASP A 265 -7.31 18.96 11.67
N GLU A 266 -7.24 18.38 10.46
CA GLU A 266 -6.82 16.99 10.22
C GLU A 266 -5.69 16.90 9.16
N PRO A 267 -4.55 17.59 9.36
CA PRO A 267 -3.52 17.72 8.33
C PRO A 267 -2.93 16.39 7.84
N ILE A 268 -2.90 15.36 8.69
CA ILE A 268 -2.41 14.03 8.32
C ILE A 268 -3.37 13.37 7.34
N GLU A 269 -4.66 13.44 7.62
CA GLU A 269 -5.71 12.88 6.75
C GLU A 269 -5.78 13.66 5.43
N PHE A 270 -5.64 14.98 5.47
CA PHE A 270 -5.54 15.80 4.26
C PHE A 270 -4.42 15.31 3.34
N ILE A 271 -3.20 15.11 3.87
CA ILE A 271 -2.07 14.61 3.09
C ILE A 271 -2.36 13.21 2.53
N ARG A 272 -2.91 12.31 3.36
CA ARG A 272 -3.22 10.93 2.94
C ARG A 272 -4.21 10.89 1.79
N ARG A 273 -5.23 11.74 1.82
CA ARG A 273 -6.25 11.83 0.75
C ARG A 273 -5.74 12.52 -0.49
N ASP A 274 -4.96 13.59 -0.30
CA ASP A 274 -4.47 14.42 -1.41
C ASP A 274 -3.27 13.80 -2.16
N LEU A 275 -2.46 12.96 -1.48
CA LEU A 275 -1.24 12.41 -2.05
C LEU A 275 -1.55 11.54 -3.28
N GLU A 276 -0.85 11.80 -4.39
CA GLU A 276 -1.00 11.04 -5.63
C GLU A 276 -0.69 9.54 -5.41
N GLY A 277 -1.59 8.68 -5.91
CA GLY A 277 -1.49 7.23 -5.73
C GLY A 277 -2.03 6.72 -4.39
N SER A 278 -2.70 7.57 -3.58
CA SER A 278 -3.49 7.08 -2.44
C SER A 278 -4.72 6.30 -2.94
N ASP A 279 -5.21 5.37 -2.14
CA ASP A 279 -6.42 4.59 -2.45
C ASP A 279 -7.72 5.38 -2.14
N SER A 280 -7.60 6.65 -1.74
CA SER A 280 -8.75 7.47 -1.37
C SER A 280 -9.54 7.95 -2.57
N ASP A 281 -10.83 7.67 -2.57
CA ASP A 281 -11.80 8.18 -3.54
C ASP A 281 -12.20 9.61 -3.17
N THR A 282 -11.55 10.61 -3.76
CA THR A 282 -11.92 12.03 -3.57
C THR A 282 -12.52 12.59 -4.84
N ARG A 283 -13.49 13.53 -4.70
CA ARG A 283 -14.09 14.24 -5.83
C ARG A 283 -13.03 14.89 -6.71
N ARG A 284 -12.06 15.55 -6.07
CA ARG A 284 -11.01 16.31 -6.74
C ARG A 284 -10.13 15.41 -7.61
N ARG A 285 -9.75 14.25 -7.11
CA ARG A 285 -9.01 13.26 -7.89
C ARG A 285 -9.85 12.69 -9.02
N ALA A 286 -11.07 12.28 -8.75
CA ALA A 286 -11.96 11.72 -9.76
C ALA A 286 -12.25 12.71 -10.89
N ALA A 287 -12.43 13.99 -10.56
CA ALA A 287 -12.60 15.07 -11.56
C ALA A 287 -11.31 15.30 -12.38
N THR A 288 -10.14 15.25 -11.74
CA THR A 288 -8.84 15.32 -12.42
C THR A 288 -8.65 14.15 -13.39
N ASP A 289 -8.95 12.93 -12.96
CA ASP A 289 -8.80 11.73 -13.79
C ASP A 289 -9.79 11.72 -14.96
N PHE A 290 -11.01 12.22 -14.73
CA PHE A 290 -12.00 12.42 -15.79
C PHE A 290 -11.52 13.43 -16.83
N LEU A 291 -10.98 14.55 -16.39
CA LEU A 291 -10.43 15.58 -17.28
C LEU A 291 -9.21 15.06 -18.07
N ARG A 292 -8.34 14.27 -17.43
CA ARG A 292 -7.23 13.59 -18.11
C ARG A 292 -7.71 12.63 -19.20
N ALA A 293 -8.74 11.84 -18.92
CA ALA A 293 -9.31 10.94 -19.91
C ALA A 293 -9.90 11.70 -21.11
N LEU A 294 -10.58 12.81 -20.89
CA LEU A 294 -11.06 13.71 -21.95
C LEU A 294 -9.89 14.27 -22.77
N MET A 295 -8.83 14.70 -22.09
CA MET A 295 -7.62 15.20 -22.74
C MET A 295 -6.91 14.13 -23.56
N GLU A 296 -6.85 12.89 -23.09
CA GLU A 296 -6.26 11.75 -23.83
C GLU A 296 -7.00 11.44 -25.13
N GLN A 297 -8.32 11.63 -25.18
CA GLN A 297 -9.15 11.42 -26.38
C GLN A 297 -9.21 12.66 -27.30
N PHE A 298 -9.28 13.87 -26.73
CA PHE A 298 -9.50 15.12 -27.45
C PHE A 298 -8.49 16.18 -27.02
N GLU A 299 -7.21 15.90 -27.17
CA GLU A 299 -6.10 16.67 -26.57
C GLU A 299 -6.21 18.18 -26.86
N GLN A 300 -6.28 18.57 -28.14
CA GLN A 300 -6.33 19.98 -28.50
C GLN A 300 -7.62 20.64 -28.03
N LEU A 301 -8.77 20.01 -28.29
CA LEU A 301 -10.08 20.58 -27.96
C LEU A 301 -10.22 20.78 -26.43
N THR A 302 -9.83 19.76 -25.64
CA THR A 302 -9.88 19.85 -24.18
C THR A 302 -8.93 20.92 -23.66
N THR A 303 -7.72 21.00 -24.21
CA THR A 303 -6.75 22.02 -23.85
C THR A 303 -7.26 23.42 -24.12
N ASP A 304 -7.86 23.65 -25.31
CA ASP A 304 -8.41 24.97 -25.69
C ASP A 304 -9.55 25.39 -24.76
N VAL A 305 -10.46 24.47 -24.44
CA VAL A 305 -11.60 24.75 -23.54
C VAL A 305 -11.09 25.03 -22.12
N VAL A 306 -10.24 24.15 -21.56
CA VAL A 306 -9.77 24.30 -20.19
C VAL A 306 -8.87 25.51 -19.99
N ASN A 307 -8.06 25.89 -21.00
CA ASN A 307 -7.24 27.10 -20.95
C ASN A 307 -8.07 28.37 -20.77
N GLN A 308 -9.28 28.41 -21.30
CA GLN A 308 -10.18 29.57 -21.10
C GLN A 308 -10.53 29.74 -19.62
N TYR A 309 -10.82 28.63 -18.92
CA TYR A 309 -11.09 28.62 -17.48
C TYR A 309 -9.83 28.89 -16.65
N ILE A 310 -8.69 28.33 -17.01
CA ILE A 310 -7.40 28.62 -16.34
C ILE A 310 -7.13 30.14 -16.40
N ASN A 311 -7.23 30.75 -17.57
CA ASN A 311 -7.01 32.18 -17.73
C ASN A 311 -8.02 33.02 -16.96
N HIS A 312 -9.29 32.59 -16.92
CA HIS A 312 -10.33 33.24 -16.14
C HIS A 312 -9.99 33.24 -14.64
N TYR A 313 -9.63 32.11 -14.09
CA TYR A 313 -9.28 31.96 -12.67
C TYR A 313 -7.99 32.70 -12.30
N LEU A 314 -6.97 32.68 -13.15
CA LEU A 314 -5.75 33.49 -12.95
C LEU A 314 -6.05 35.00 -13.02
N ALA A 315 -6.91 35.44 -13.91
CA ALA A 315 -7.33 36.84 -13.98
C ALA A 315 -8.17 37.26 -12.75
N ASP A 316 -8.97 36.35 -12.21
CA ASP A 316 -9.72 36.58 -10.98
C ASP A 316 -8.78 36.69 -9.76
N PHE A 317 -7.82 35.78 -9.64
CA PHE A 317 -6.77 35.86 -8.62
C PHE A 317 -6.01 37.20 -8.68
N ALA A 318 -5.67 37.67 -9.89
CA ALA A 318 -4.91 38.91 -10.06
C ALA A 318 -5.67 40.18 -9.60
N LYS A 319 -7.00 40.12 -9.49
CA LYS A 319 -7.81 41.25 -9.00
C LYS A 319 -7.60 41.50 -7.50
N ASN A 320 -7.57 40.44 -6.72
CA ASN A 320 -7.34 40.47 -5.26
C ASN A 320 -6.73 39.16 -4.80
N PRO A 321 -5.39 39.02 -4.84
CA PRO A 321 -4.71 37.76 -4.49
C PRO A 321 -5.01 37.24 -3.07
N ALA A 322 -5.24 38.12 -2.13
CA ALA A 322 -5.52 37.77 -0.74
C ALA A 322 -6.89 37.09 -0.54
N GLU A 323 -7.89 37.55 -1.28
CA GLU A 323 -9.26 37.01 -1.20
C GLU A 323 -9.49 35.90 -2.23
N ASN A 324 -8.92 36.02 -3.43
CA ASN A 324 -9.16 35.13 -4.57
C ASN A 324 -8.11 34.01 -4.73
N TRP A 325 -7.39 33.65 -3.66
CA TRP A 325 -6.36 32.61 -3.73
C TRP A 325 -6.90 31.23 -4.16
N LYS A 326 -8.17 30.90 -3.82
CA LYS A 326 -8.85 29.67 -4.28
C LYS A 326 -8.96 29.59 -5.81
N SER A 327 -9.10 30.72 -6.48
CA SER A 327 -9.10 30.79 -7.94
C SER A 327 -7.76 30.34 -8.51
N LYS A 328 -6.65 30.75 -7.90
CA LYS A 328 -5.32 30.29 -8.32
C LYS A 328 -5.12 28.79 -8.09
N ASP A 329 -5.52 28.25 -6.92
CA ASP A 329 -5.51 26.82 -6.65
C ASP A 329 -6.26 26.03 -7.73
N THR A 330 -7.49 26.47 -8.07
CA THR A 330 -8.28 25.85 -9.13
C THR A 330 -7.56 25.88 -10.49
N ALA A 331 -6.95 27.02 -10.84
CA ALA A 331 -6.18 27.16 -12.09
C ALA A 331 -4.98 26.20 -12.14
N VAL A 332 -4.24 26.07 -11.03
CA VAL A 332 -3.08 25.15 -10.91
C VAL A 332 -3.50 23.70 -11.06
N TYR A 333 -4.62 23.31 -10.44
CA TYR A 333 -5.16 21.95 -10.57
C TYR A 333 -5.67 21.65 -11.98
N LEU A 334 -6.37 22.57 -12.61
CA LEU A 334 -6.80 22.44 -14.01
C LEU A 334 -5.60 22.28 -14.93
N PHE A 335 -4.60 23.14 -14.79
CA PHE A 335 -3.39 23.06 -15.61
C PHE A 335 -2.66 21.72 -15.41
N SER A 336 -2.44 21.30 -14.16
CA SER A 336 -1.79 20.04 -13.85
C SER A 336 -2.54 18.83 -14.41
N SER A 337 -3.88 18.90 -14.43
CA SER A 337 -4.74 17.85 -14.97
C SER A 337 -4.59 17.67 -16.48
N ILE A 338 -4.47 18.78 -17.25
CA ILE A 338 -4.31 18.71 -18.71
C ILE A 338 -2.84 18.62 -19.15
N ALA A 339 -1.90 18.96 -18.30
CA ALA A 339 -0.46 18.92 -18.65
C ALA A 339 0.12 17.50 -18.63
N ALA A 340 -0.43 16.60 -17.82
CA ALA A 340 0.06 15.23 -17.65
C ALA A 340 -0.68 14.24 -18.56
N LYS A 341 0.06 13.38 -19.26
CA LYS A 341 -0.45 12.24 -20.02
C LYS A 341 -0.07 10.93 -19.35
N GLY A 342 -0.99 9.96 -19.39
CA GLY A 342 -0.74 8.62 -18.90
C GLY A 342 -0.48 8.54 -17.39
N THR A 343 0.25 7.51 -16.97
CA THR A 343 0.51 7.23 -15.56
C THR A 343 1.76 7.96 -15.05
N THR A 344 1.67 8.49 -13.85
CA THR A 344 2.81 9.06 -13.13
C THR A 344 3.70 7.93 -12.58
N THR A 345 5.00 7.99 -12.82
CA THR A 345 5.94 7.01 -12.27
C THR A 345 6.49 7.44 -10.91
N SER A 346 6.72 6.48 -10.01
CA SER A 346 7.29 6.76 -8.68
C SER A 346 8.69 7.38 -8.75
N VAL A 347 9.49 7.04 -9.77
CA VAL A 347 10.86 7.53 -9.94
C VAL A 347 10.89 8.91 -10.59
N LYS A 348 10.22 9.09 -11.74
CA LYS A 348 10.37 10.27 -12.60
C LYS A 348 9.20 11.26 -12.52
N GLY A 349 8.09 10.90 -11.87
CA GLY A 349 6.86 11.68 -11.94
C GLY A 349 6.19 11.58 -13.30
N VAL A 350 5.67 12.70 -13.80
CA VAL A 350 5.06 12.79 -15.12
C VAL A 350 6.15 12.81 -16.19
N THR A 351 6.18 11.79 -17.04
CA THR A 351 7.17 11.65 -18.13
C THR A 351 6.59 11.98 -19.51
N SER A 352 5.28 11.82 -19.67
CA SER A 352 4.57 12.15 -20.91
C SER A 352 3.68 13.37 -20.68
N THR A 353 3.82 14.36 -21.50
CA THR A 353 3.18 15.67 -21.34
C THR A 353 2.36 16.07 -22.56
N ASN A 354 1.36 16.93 -22.34
CA ASN A 354 0.56 17.53 -23.37
C ASN A 354 1.42 18.54 -24.18
N SER A 355 1.43 18.39 -25.48
CA SER A 355 2.26 19.23 -26.39
C SER A 355 1.72 20.65 -26.59
N TYR A 356 0.48 20.91 -26.21
CA TYR A 356 -0.19 22.22 -26.35
C TYR A 356 0.00 23.16 -25.14
N VAL A 357 0.71 22.69 -24.09
CA VAL A 357 0.99 23.50 -22.88
C VAL A 357 2.48 23.50 -22.56
N ASP A 358 2.95 24.61 -21.98
CA ASP A 358 4.34 24.78 -21.56
C ASP A 358 4.42 24.74 -20.02
N ILE A 359 4.89 23.60 -19.50
CA ILE A 359 4.98 23.34 -18.08
C ILE A 359 5.98 24.27 -17.38
N LEU A 360 7.14 24.54 -18.02
CA LEU A 360 8.18 25.39 -17.45
C LEU A 360 7.78 26.85 -17.48
N LYS A 361 7.11 27.29 -18.55
CA LYS A 361 6.57 28.65 -18.63
C LYS A 361 5.48 28.86 -17.58
N PHE A 362 4.53 27.92 -17.44
CA PHE A 362 3.49 28.02 -16.42
C PHE A 362 4.08 28.08 -15.01
N PHE A 363 5.10 27.25 -14.73
CA PHE A 363 5.84 27.31 -13.48
C PHE A 363 6.43 28.70 -13.22
N SER A 364 7.17 29.25 -14.19
CA SER A 364 7.82 30.53 -14.07
C SER A 364 6.82 31.68 -13.85
N ASP A 365 5.70 31.68 -14.59
CA ASP A 365 4.73 32.79 -14.60
C ASP A 365 3.78 32.74 -13.39
N ASN A 366 3.44 31.53 -12.87
CA ASN A 366 2.34 31.37 -11.94
C ASN A 366 2.70 30.65 -10.63
N ILE A 367 3.77 29.84 -10.61
CA ILE A 367 4.06 28.94 -9.47
C ILE A 367 5.27 29.41 -8.65
N ALA A 368 6.34 29.84 -9.32
CA ALA A 368 7.62 30.15 -8.67
C ALA A 368 7.51 31.22 -7.57
N SER A 369 6.61 32.17 -7.72
CA SER A 369 6.38 33.22 -6.71
C SER A 369 5.87 32.66 -5.39
N ASP A 370 5.06 31.59 -5.41
CA ASP A 370 4.49 31.02 -4.18
C ASP A 370 5.53 30.23 -3.37
N LEU A 371 6.59 29.73 -4.03
CA LEU A 371 7.73 29.09 -3.34
C LEU A 371 8.63 30.09 -2.62
N THR A 372 8.65 31.35 -3.05
CA THR A 372 9.61 32.35 -2.55
C THR A 372 8.97 33.44 -1.69
N SER A 373 7.66 33.70 -1.87
CA SER A 373 6.96 34.72 -1.11
C SER A 373 6.62 34.28 0.30
N ALA A 374 6.95 35.12 1.28
CA ALA A 374 6.51 34.93 2.66
C ALA A 374 4.99 35.07 2.81
N ASP A 375 4.39 35.95 2.02
CA ASP A 375 2.96 36.35 2.09
C ASP A 375 2.03 35.44 1.23
N ALA A 376 2.59 34.45 0.53
CA ALA A 376 1.76 33.51 -0.24
C ALA A 376 0.89 32.67 0.70
N GLU A 377 -0.36 32.44 0.28
CA GLU A 377 -1.30 31.57 1.01
C GLU A 377 -0.67 30.16 1.21
N VAL A 378 -0.91 29.58 2.37
CA VAL A 378 -0.26 28.31 2.77
C VAL A 378 -0.58 27.18 1.80
N LEU A 379 -1.84 27.07 1.36
CA LEU A 379 -2.25 26.07 0.38
C LEU A 379 -1.59 26.27 -0.99
N LEU A 380 -1.39 27.51 -1.43
CA LEU A 380 -0.65 27.77 -2.67
C LEU A 380 0.84 27.39 -2.58
N LYS A 381 1.46 27.48 -1.39
CA LYS A 381 2.80 26.92 -1.18
C LYS A 381 2.81 25.40 -1.33
N VAL A 382 1.78 24.71 -0.81
CA VAL A 382 1.62 23.27 -1.00
C VAL A 382 1.47 22.93 -2.47
N ASP A 383 0.62 23.65 -3.21
CA ASP A 383 0.43 23.45 -4.65
C ASP A 383 1.72 23.65 -5.45
N ALA A 384 2.49 24.65 -5.10
CA ALA A 384 3.77 24.92 -5.73
C ALA A 384 4.80 23.78 -5.50
N ILE A 385 4.87 23.25 -4.29
CA ILE A 385 5.72 22.09 -3.95
C ILE A 385 5.23 20.86 -4.72
N LYS A 386 3.91 20.62 -4.75
CA LYS A 386 3.30 19.49 -5.50
C LYS A 386 3.61 19.60 -6.99
N TYR A 387 3.49 20.79 -7.56
CA TYR A 387 3.80 21.05 -8.97
C TYR A 387 5.24 20.64 -9.30
N LEU A 388 6.20 21.07 -8.48
CA LEU A 388 7.62 20.73 -8.66
C LEU A 388 7.88 19.22 -8.65
N TYR A 389 7.38 18.49 -7.67
CA TYR A 389 7.67 17.07 -7.64
C TYR A 389 6.87 16.25 -8.66
N THR A 390 5.69 16.72 -9.05
CA THR A 390 4.87 16.07 -10.09
C THR A 390 5.56 16.15 -11.44
N PHE A 391 6.04 17.33 -11.82
CA PHE A 391 6.73 17.58 -13.07
C PHE A 391 8.26 17.54 -12.98
N ARG A 392 8.79 16.84 -11.97
CA ARG A 392 10.23 16.84 -11.66
C ARG A 392 11.14 16.37 -12.80
N SER A 393 10.66 15.52 -13.69
CA SER A 393 11.40 15.07 -14.87
C SER A 393 11.47 16.10 -15.99
N GLN A 394 10.69 17.18 -15.92
CA GLN A 394 10.70 18.25 -16.90
C GLN A 394 11.79 19.30 -16.63
N LEU A 395 12.37 19.31 -15.42
CA LEU A 395 13.46 20.21 -15.04
C LEU A 395 14.82 19.55 -15.37
N THR A 396 15.78 20.36 -15.84
CA THR A 396 17.17 19.92 -16.03
C THR A 396 17.91 19.79 -14.68
N LYS A 397 19.09 19.15 -14.70
CA LYS A 397 19.94 19.06 -13.50
C LYS A 397 20.34 20.44 -12.97
N GLU A 398 20.60 21.40 -13.86
CA GLU A 398 20.96 22.79 -13.51
C GLU A 398 19.80 23.54 -12.88
N GLN A 399 18.58 23.34 -13.40
CA GLN A 399 17.37 23.92 -12.79
C GLN A 399 17.09 23.33 -11.41
N TRP A 400 17.35 22.03 -11.23
CA TRP A 400 17.23 21.39 -9.93
C TRP A 400 18.24 21.87 -8.89
N GLN A 401 19.45 22.25 -9.31
CA GLN A 401 20.43 22.88 -8.40
C GLN A 401 19.90 24.20 -7.81
N GLN A 402 19.04 24.92 -8.53
CA GLN A 402 18.39 26.14 -8.05
C GLN A 402 17.10 25.88 -7.25
N ALA A 403 16.31 24.91 -7.70
CA ALA A 403 15.00 24.60 -7.09
C ALA A 403 15.13 23.79 -5.79
N PHE A 404 16.11 22.90 -5.67
CA PHE A 404 16.27 22.03 -4.52
C PHE A 404 16.43 22.77 -3.19
N PRO A 405 17.26 23.83 -3.07
CA PRO A 405 17.33 24.62 -1.84
C PRO A 405 16.01 25.28 -1.43
N LEU A 406 15.15 25.63 -2.39
CA LEU A 406 13.82 26.19 -2.10
C LEU A 406 12.92 25.16 -1.41
N LEU A 407 12.96 23.90 -1.88
CA LEU A 407 12.23 22.82 -1.19
C LEU A 407 12.75 22.58 0.23
N VAL A 408 14.07 22.58 0.41
CA VAL A 408 14.69 22.43 1.74
C VAL A 408 14.25 23.55 2.69
N ASN A 409 14.15 24.77 2.20
CA ASN A 409 13.70 25.92 3.01
C ASN A 409 12.26 25.74 3.53
N HIS A 410 11.38 25.08 2.79
CA HIS A 410 10.00 24.83 3.22
C HIS A 410 9.89 23.83 4.39
N LEU A 411 10.94 23.08 4.70
CA LEU A 411 11.00 22.29 5.93
C LEU A 411 10.99 23.15 7.19
N SER A 412 11.35 24.44 7.08
CA SER A 412 11.29 25.42 8.19
C SER A 412 9.88 26.00 8.42
N SER A 413 8.89 25.63 7.61
CA SER A 413 7.51 26.06 7.81
C SER A 413 6.97 25.60 9.16
N SER A 414 6.16 26.44 9.80
CA SER A 414 5.40 26.05 11.00
C SER A 414 4.19 25.16 10.69
N ASN A 415 3.72 25.14 9.43
CA ASN A 415 2.57 24.37 8.99
C ASN A 415 2.97 22.92 8.68
N TYR A 416 2.23 21.96 9.29
CA TYR A 416 2.47 20.53 9.16
C TYR A 416 2.42 20.05 7.70
N VAL A 417 1.42 20.51 6.95
CA VAL A 417 1.21 20.06 5.55
C VAL A 417 2.35 20.57 4.66
N VAL A 418 2.77 21.84 4.82
CA VAL A 418 3.85 22.43 4.03
C VAL A 418 5.16 21.69 4.23
N TYR A 419 5.61 21.50 5.49
CA TYR A 419 6.89 20.81 5.68
C TYR A 419 6.82 19.31 5.35
N SER A 420 5.67 18.67 5.49
CA SER A 420 5.49 17.28 5.07
C SER A 420 5.58 17.13 3.54
N TYR A 421 4.93 18.01 2.78
CA TYR A 421 5.06 18.02 1.31
C TYR A 421 6.47 18.41 0.85
N ALA A 422 7.14 19.31 1.56
CA ALA A 422 8.54 19.62 1.30
C ALA A 422 9.42 18.36 1.48
N ALA A 423 9.22 17.60 2.56
CA ALA A 423 9.91 16.34 2.79
C ALA A 423 9.63 15.32 1.69
N ILE A 424 8.35 15.15 1.30
CA ILE A 424 7.96 14.27 0.19
C ILE A 424 8.68 14.67 -1.11
N ALA A 425 8.69 15.97 -1.43
CA ALA A 425 9.33 16.48 -2.63
C ALA A 425 10.85 16.25 -2.61
N VAL A 426 11.53 16.55 -1.48
CA VAL A 426 12.96 16.29 -1.30
C VAL A 426 13.26 14.80 -1.49
N GLU A 427 12.50 13.91 -0.87
CA GLU A 427 12.69 12.45 -1.00
C GLU A 427 12.56 12.00 -2.45
N ARG A 428 11.50 12.42 -3.15
CA ARG A 428 11.23 12.03 -4.54
C ARG A 428 12.30 12.54 -5.50
N VAL A 429 12.78 13.76 -5.31
CA VAL A 429 13.84 14.34 -6.15
C VAL A 429 15.18 13.66 -5.92
N LEU A 430 15.52 13.36 -4.66
CA LEU A 430 16.73 12.60 -4.33
C LEU A 430 16.71 11.15 -4.84
N TYR A 431 15.52 10.60 -5.04
CA TYR A 431 15.34 9.25 -5.60
C TYR A 431 15.43 9.24 -7.15
N MET A 432 15.24 10.38 -7.80
CA MET A 432 15.18 10.47 -9.26
C MET A 432 16.54 10.21 -9.91
N THR A 433 16.52 9.39 -10.96
CA THR A 433 17.70 9.07 -11.78
C THR A 433 17.43 9.37 -13.26
N ASP A 434 18.48 9.70 -14.01
CA ASP A 434 18.45 9.81 -15.47
C ASP A 434 18.43 8.41 -16.13
N ASP A 435 18.42 8.37 -17.45
CA ASP A 435 18.38 7.13 -18.23
C ASP A 435 19.63 6.26 -18.06
N ASN A 436 20.75 6.87 -17.62
CA ASN A 436 21.99 6.18 -17.28
C ASN A 436 22.03 5.75 -15.80
N ARG A 437 20.90 5.85 -15.07
CA ARG A 437 20.77 5.58 -13.63
C ARG A 437 21.65 6.49 -12.76
N GLN A 438 22.04 7.67 -13.26
CA GLN A 438 22.75 8.66 -12.46
C GLN A 438 21.75 9.58 -11.76
N PRO A 439 21.97 9.91 -10.46
CA PRO A 439 21.06 10.78 -9.71
C PRO A 439 21.00 12.18 -10.34
N PHE A 440 19.81 12.78 -10.34
CA PHE A 440 19.60 14.17 -10.75
C PHE A 440 20.28 15.16 -9.78
N ILE A 441 20.13 14.90 -8.47
CA ILE A 441 20.83 15.65 -7.43
C ILE A 441 22.06 14.83 -7.01
N SER A 442 23.24 15.38 -7.23
CA SER A 442 24.47 14.69 -6.90
C SER A 442 24.73 14.61 -5.39
N ARG A 443 25.48 13.58 -4.96
CA ARG A 443 25.97 13.47 -3.59
C ARG A 443 26.71 14.75 -3.16
N ALA A 444 27.53 15.31 -4.04
CA ALA A 444 28.28 16.55 -3.77
C ALA A 444 27.37 17.75 -3.47
N THR A 445 26.18 17.80 -4.06
CA THR A 445 25.19 18.84 -3.81
C THR A 445 24.52 18.66 -2.44
N VAL A 446 24.23 17.41 -2.04
CA VAL A 446 23.49 17.11 -0.79
C VAL A 446 24.40 17.16 0.44
N THR A 447 25.64 16.68 0.34
CA THR A 447 26.56 16.54 1.49
C THR A 447 26.75 17.83 2.29
N PRO A 448 26.94 19.01 1.69
CA PRO A 448 27.07 20.26 2.45
C PRO A 448 25.81 20.66 3.22
N LEU A 449 24.64 20.24 2.74
CA LEU A 449 23.33 20.56 3.33
C LEU A 449 22.87 19.48 4.32
N ALA A 450 23.49 18.31 4.30
CA ALA A 450 22.97 17.12 4.96
C ALA A 450 22.83 17.26 6.47
N LYS A 451 23.80 17.91 7.12
CA LYS A 451 23.77 18.12 8.57
C LYS A 451 22.55 18.93 8.99
N ASP A 452 22.37 20.10 8.38
CA ASP A 452 21.26 21.00 8.72
C ASP A 452 19.91 20.41 8.32
N LEU A 453 19.85 19.76 7.17
CA LEU A 453 18.67 19.07 6.69
C LEU A 453 18.23 17.94 7.64
N LEU A 454 19.14 17.05 8.02
CA LEU A 454 18.85 15.95 8.95
C LEU A 454 18.48 16.47 10.35
N GLN A 455 19.21 17.46 10.84
CA GLN A 455 18.91 18.08 12.14
C GLN A 455 17.51 18.67 12.15
N HIS A 456 17.12 19.36 11.09
CA HIS A 456 15.79 19.94 10.96
C HIS A 456 14.70 18.87 10.92
N LEU A 457 14.90 17.82 10.12
CA LEU A 457 13.98 16.67 10.05
C LEU A 457 13.81 16.00 11.42
N PHE A 458 14.90 15.76 12.15
CA PHE A 458 14.83 15.19 13.49
C PHE A 458 14.10 16.08 14.49
N LEU A 459 14.33 17.40 14.44
CA LEU A 459 13.61 18.36 15.29
C LEU A 459 12.10 18.32 15.03
N LEU A 460 11.68 18.24 13.77
CA LEU A 460 10.27 18.14 13.41
C LEU A 460 9.67 16.79 13.86
N ILE A 461 10.37 15.67 13.65
CA ILE A 461 9.91 14.32 14.04
C ILE A 461 9.76 14.24 15.56
N THR A 462 10.68 14.82 16.33
CA THR A 462 10.71 14.72 17.79
C THR A 462 10.09 15.94 18.49
N LYS A 463 9.33 16.76 17.77
CA LYS A 463 8.62 17.93 18.31
C LYS A 463 7.65 17.54 19.43
N ASP A 464 7.01 16.40 19.31
CA ASP A 464 6.24 15.75 20.37
C ASP A 464 7.03 14.57 20.94
N THR A 465 6.76 14.18 22.18
CA THR A 465 7.46 13.10 22.88
C THR A 465 6.63 11.81 22.96
N LYS A 466 5.37 11.83 22.51
CA LYS A 466 4.50 10.66 22.53
C LYS A 466 4.85 9.72 21.38
N PRO A 467 4.92 8.39 21.62
CA PRO A 467 5.28 7.42 20.59
C PRO A 467 4.41 7.51 19.32
N GLU A 468 3.10 7.63 19.45
CA GLU A 468 2.16 7.75 18.35
C GLU A 468 2.35 9.07 17.56
N LYS A 469 2.66 10.19 18.26
CA LYS A 469 2.88 11.47 17.61
C LYS A 469 4.18 11.53 16.81
N ILE A 470 5.24 10.93 17.31
CA ILE A 470 6.49 10.77 16.55
C ILE A 470 6.22 10.00 15.25
N GLN A 471 5.44 8.92 15.32
CA GLN A 471 5.17 8.02 14.20
C GLN A 471 4.16 8.59 13.17
N GLU A 472 3.51 9.70 13.45
CA GLU A 472 2.74 10.45 12.44
C GLU A 472 3.64 11.02 11.32
N ASN A 473 4.94 11.16 11.55
CA ASN A 473 5.91 11.79 10.65
C ASN A 473 6.58 10.79 9.69
N GLU A 474 5.82 9.88 9.09
CA GLU A 474 6.37 8.84 8.20
C GLU A 474 7.11 9.41 6.98
N PHE A 475 6.63 10.52 6.41
CA PHE A 475 7.26 11.15 5.25
C PHE A 475 8.59 11.82 5.59
N LEU A 476 8.67 12.44 6.79
CA LEU A 476 9.92 13.00 7.31
C LEU A 476 10.95 11.90 7.54
N MET A 477 10.53 10.78 8.14
CA MET A 477 11.42 9.64 8.41
C MET A 477 11.91 9.00 7.11
N LYS A 478 11.04 8.88 6.09
CA LYS A 478 11.42 8.42 4.76
C LYS A 478 12.48 9.33 4.14
N THR A 479 12.37 10.63 4.34
CA THR A 479 13.34 11.60 3.85
C THR A 479 14.69 11.47 4.58
N VAL A 480 14.68 11.25 5.89
CA VAL A 480 15.92 10.93 6.66
C VAL A 480 16.61 9.72 6.03
N MET A 481 15.89 8.63 5.83
CA MET A 481 16.43 7.42 5.19
C MET A 481 17.05 7.76 3.82
N ARG A 482 16.35 8.52 2.98
CA ARG A 482 16.82 8.88 1.64
C ARG A 482 18.10 9.71 1.69
N VAL A 483 18.17 10.70 2.57
CA VAL A 483 19.38 11.53 2.73
C VAL A 483 20.59 10.68 3.13
N LEU A 484 20.42 9.77 4.09
CA LEU A 484 21.49 8.86 4.52
C LEU A 484 21.99 7.95 3.38
N ILE A 485 21.05 7.43 2.55
CA ILE A 485 21.40 6.62 1.38
C ILE A 485 22.17 7.43 0.33
N VAL A 486 21.86 8.71 0.17
CA VAL A 486 22.53 9.58 -0.82
C VAL A 486 23.92 10.00 -0.36
N ILE A 487 24.10 10.42 0.88
CA ILE A 487 25.39 10.92 1.38
C ILE A 487 26.40 9.80 1.68
N ARG A 488 25.91 8.57 1.89
CA ARG A 488 26.75 7.37 2.12
C ARG A 488 27.80 7.59 3.23
N GLU A 489 29.07 7.31 2.93
CA GLU A 489 30.19 7.38 3.89
C GLU A 489 30.41 8.79 4.50
N GLU A 490 29.92 9.84 3.85
CA GLU A 490 29.98 11.20 4.39
C GLU A 490 29.21 11.36 5.71
N VAL A 491 28.29 10.42 6.01
CA VAL A 491 27.57 10.38 7.28
C VAL A 491 28.51 10.30 8.48
N VAL A 492 29.72 9.76 8.31
CA VAL A 492 30.72 9.63 9.38
C VAL A 492 31.04 11.00 10.02
N SER A 493 31.06 12.07 9.22
CA SER A 493 31.32 13.41 9.70
C SER A 493 30.24 13.97 10.63
N ILE A 494 29.04 13.42 10.60
CA ILE A 494 27.87 13.82 11.41
C ILE A 494 27.28 12.66 12.22
N LEU A 495 28.05 11.58 12.36
CA LEU A 495 27.60 10.31 12.94
C LEU A 495 26.96 10.48 14.33
N ASP A 496 27.60 11.22 15.23
CA ASP A 496 27.12 11.38 16.60
C ASP A 496 25.74 12.03 16.67
N MET A 497 25.46 12.99 15.80
CA MET A 497 24.16 13.66 15.73
C MET A 497 23.10 12.71 15.21
N VAL A 498 23.38 12.00 14.11
CA VAL A 498 22.43 11.07 13.49
C VAL A 498 22.13 9.91 14.43
N LEU A 499 23.17 9.29 14.98
CA LEU A 499 23.07 8.14 15.85
C LEU A 499 22.26 8.47 17.12
N ARG A 500 22.56 9.60 17.78
CA ARG A 500 21.82 10.05 18.97
C ARG A 500 20.33 10.23 18.70
N ASN A 501 19.97 10.86 17.58
CA ASN A 501 18.56 11.07 17.23
C ASN A 501 17.85 9.76 16.92
N LEU A 502 18.46 8.86 16.13
CA LEU A 502 17.86 7.57 15.81
C LEU A 502 17.68 6.71 17.06
N ILE A 503 18.66 6.67 17.97
CA ILE A 503 18.55 5.95 19.24
C ILE A 503 17.42 6.53 20.11
N ASN A 504 17.32 7.86 20.18
CA ASN A 504 16.25 8.51 20.93
C ASN A 504 14.87 8.13 20.38
N ILE A 505 14.69 8.18 19.06
CA ILE A 505 13.45 7.74 18.41
C ILE A 505 13.15 6.27 18.73
N THR A 506 14.15 5.37 18.60
CA THR A 506 14.01 3.95 18.93
C THR A 506 13.48 3.75 20.35
N LYS A 507 14.06 4.45 21.32
CA LYS A 507 13.67 4.35 22.74
C LYS A 507 12.24 4.79 23.00
N VAL A 508 11.73 5.75 22.24
CA VAL A 508 10.36 6.24 22.41
C VAL A 508 9.36 5.34 21.72
N ILE A 509 9.57 5.01 20.42
CA ILE A 509 8.58 4.28 19.64
C ILE A 509 8.39 2.83 20.06
N ARG A 510 9.38 2.22 20.74
CA ARG A 510 9.25 0.85 21.27
C ARG A 510 8.13 0.68 22.28
N HIS A 511 7.68 1.75 22.92
CA HIS A 511 6.61 1.70 23.92
C HIS A 511 5.21 1.59 23.29
N ASN A 512 5.04 1.97 22.03
CA ASN A 512 3.80 1.87 21.29
C ASN A 512 4.07 1.87 19.78
N PRO A 513 4.42 0.72 19.16
CA PRO A 513 4.52 0.61 17.70
C PRO A 513 3.16 0.83 17.05
N SER A 514 2.94 1.97 16.41
CA SER A 514 1.62 2.38 15.91
C SER A 514 1.57 2.63 14.40
N ASN A 515 2.72 2.88 13.74
CA ASN A 515 2.78 3.13 12.30
C ASN A 515 3.86 2.30 11.61
N PRO A 516 3.50 1.18 10.95
CA PRO A 516 4.45 0.30 10.26
C PRO A 516 5.31 1.00 9.21
N ARG A 517 4.77 2.00 8.50
CA ARG A 517 5.55 2.77 7.52
C ARG A 517 6.63 3.61 8.19
N PHE A 518 6.30 4.25 9.31
CA PHE A 518 7.28 5.05 10.05
C PHE A 518 8.43 4.19 10.57
N TYR A 519 8.14 3.11 11.31
CA TYR A 519 9.23 2.31 11.88
C TYR A 519 9.99 1.51 10.83
N TYR A 520 9.37 1.16 9.70
CA TYR A 520 10.11 0.62 8.56
C TYR A 520 11.21 1.60 8.09
N TYR A 521 10.86 2.86 7.81
CA TYR A 521 11.84 3.87 7.39
C TYR A 521 12.86 4.19 8.48
N HIS A 522 12.46 4.12 9.74
CA HIS A 522 13.34 4.30 10.88
C HIS A 522 14.43 3.22 10.92
N PHE A 523 14.05 1.95 10.85
CA PHE A 523 15.01 0.84 10.86
C PHE A 523 15.84 0.76 9.57
N GLU A 524 15.27 1.13 8.42
CA GLU A 524 16.04 1.30 7.18
C GLU A 524 17.07 2.44 7.28
N SER A 525 16.77 3.51 8.02
CA SER A 525 17.73 4.59 8.31
C SER A 525 18.90 4.09 9.16
N LEU A 526 18.62 3.28 10.18
CA LEU A 526 19.65 2.60 10.97
C LEU A 526 20.48 1.63 10.12
N GLY A 527 19.83 0.89 9.23
CA GLY A 527 20.49 -0.01 8.27
C GLY A 527 21.43 0.74 7.33
N ALA A 528 21.00 1.88 6.80
CA ALA A 528 21.84 2.75 5.95
C ALA A 528 23.03 3.30 6.75
N LEU A 529 22.79 3.76 7.98
CA LEU A 529 23.85 4.25 8.87
C LEU A 529 24.91 3.17 9.12
N ILE A 530 24.49 1.96 9.47
CA ILE A 530 25.39 0.82 9.68
C ILE A 530 26.17 0.53 8.41
N ARG A 531 25.49 0.42 7.28
CA ARG A 531 26.10 0.10 5.99
C ARG A 531 27.23 1.03 5.62
N PHE A 532 27.06 2.33 5.86
CA PHE A 532 27.99 3.35 5.39
C PHE A 532 29.01 3.81 6.46
N ALA A 533 28.69 3.69 7.74
CA ALA A 533 29.61 4.11 8.82
C ALA A 533 30.37 2.92 9.45
N ALA A 534 29.81 1.71 9.51
CA ALA A 534 30.45 0.59 10.18
C ALA A 534 31.81 0.17 9.60
N PRO A 535 32.11 0.29 8.30
CA PRO A 535 33.45 -0.02 7.80
C PRO A 535 34.60 0.72 8.51
N THR A 536 34.32 1.92 9.05
CA THR A 536 35.31 2.74 9.77
C THR A 536 34.96 2.96 11.25
N GLN A 537 33.70 2.77 11.66
CA GLN A 537 33.18 3.11 12.99
C GLN A 537 32.43 1.95 13.65
N SER A 538 32.76 0.70 13.30
CA SER A 538 32.05 -0.50 13.78
C SER A 538 31.96 -0.59 15.32
N ALA A 539 33.05 -0.32 16.02
CA ALA A 539 33.07 -0.39 17.49
C ALA A 539 32.16 0.66 18.15
N GLN A 540 32.15 1.89 17.62
CA GLN A 540 31.27 2.94 18.13
C GLN A 540 29.79 2.63 17.91
N LEU A 541 29.45 2.13 16.71
CA LEU A 541 28.08 1.73 16.38
C LEU A 541 27.61 0.55 17.23
N GLU A 542 28.43 -0.47 17.39
CA GLU A 542 28.11 -1.64 18.21
C GLU A 542 27.87 -1.23 19.68
N GLN A 543 28.77 -0.43 20.25
CA GLN A 543 28.62 0.07 21.62
C GLN A 543 27.36 0.91 21.81
N ALA A 544 26.99 1.74 20.84
CA ALA A 544 25.85 2.65 20.98
C ALA A 544 24.51 1.95 20.72
N LEU A 545 24.45 0.96 19.82
CA LEU A 545 23.21 0.33 19.38
C LEU A 545 22.85 -0.94 20.15
N TYR A 546 23.83 -1.58 20.82
CA TYR A 546 23.57 -2.83 21.51
C TYR A 546 22.49 -2.71 22.59
N ASP A 547 22.61 -1.78 23.51
CA ASP A 547 21.65 -1.62 24.61
C ASP A 547 20.23 -1.27 24.12
N PRO A 548 20.02 -0.29 23.22
CA PRO A 548 18.70 -0.03 22.66
C PRO A 548 18.05 -1.24 21.97
N PHE A 549 18.84 -2.03 21.26
CA PHE A 549 18.33 -3.23 20.58
C PHE A 549 18.06 -4.38 21.58
N ALA A 550 18.94 -4.58 22.58
CA ALA A 550 18.72 -5.56 23.63
C ALA A 550 17.45 -5.25 24.44
N GLU A 551 17.18 -3.96 24.72
CA GLU A 551 15.95 -3.52 25.39
C GLU A 551 14.68 -3.87 24.58
N ILE A 552 14.72 -3.77 23.25
CA ILE A 552 13.60 -4.18 22.38
C ILE A 552 13.34 -5.69 22.52
N LEU A 553 14.40 -6.51 22.51
CA LEU A 553 14.28 -7.95 22.65
C LEU A 553 13.80 -8.36 24.06
N GLN A 554 14.30 -7.72 25.11
CA GLN A 554 13.91 -7.98 26.50
C GLN A 554 12.47 -7.55 26.79
N SER A 555 12.00 -6.50 26.14
CA SER A 555 10.61 -5.99 26.26
C SER A 555 9.62 -6.71 25.34
N ASP A 556 10.08 -7.70 24.58
CA ASP A 556 9.29 -8.50 23.63
C ASP A 556 8.46 -7.64 22.64
N VAL A 557 9.08 -6.60 22.08
CA VAL A 557 8.44 -5.76 21.06
C VAL A 557 8.48 -6.52 19.72
N GLN A 558 7.48 -7.36 19.49
CA GLN A 558 7.45 -8.33 18.39
C GLN A 558 7.58 -7.68 17.02
N GLU A 559 6.97 -6.51 16.83
CA GLU A 559 7.02 -5.73 15.58
C GLU A 559 8.44 -5.32 15.19
N PHE A 560 9.32 -5.13 16.18
CA PHE A 560 10.69 -4.64 15.97
C PHE A 560 11.75 -5.74 15.94
N GLN A 561 11.44 -6.91 16.46
CA GLN A 561 12.40 -8.04 16.56
C GLN A 561 13.07 -8.38 15.22
N PRO A 562 12.33 -8.54 14.09
CA PRO A 562 12.97 -8.86 12.81
C PRO A 562 13.99 -7.82 12.36
N TYR A 563 13.69 -6.54 12.57
CA TYR A 563 14.61 -5.45 12.24
C TYR A 563 15.87 -5.49 13.10
N VAL A 564 15.72 -5.70 14.41
CA VAL A 564 16.85 -5.78 15.36
C VAL A 564 17.78 -6.92 14.98
N PHE A 565 17.26 -8.10 14.67
CA PHE A 565 18.09 -9.23 14.22
C PHE A 565 18.83 -8.94 12.92
N GLN A 566 18.16 -8.30 11.95
CA GLN A 566 18.78 -7.86 10.70
C GLN A 566 19.91 -6.84 10.93
N LEU A 567 19.71 -5.88 11.85
CA LEU A 567 20.67 -4.84 12.14
C LEU A 567 21.90 -5.37 12.92
N PHE A 568 21.70 -6.31 13.84
CA PHE A 568 22.81 -7.01 14.48
C PHE A 568 23.63 -7.83 13.46
N ALA A 569 22.97 -8.51 12.54
CA ALA A 569 23.67 -9.20 11.46
C ALA A 569 24.47 -8.21 10.58
N ALA A 570 23.86 -7.10 10.20
CA ALA A 570 24.54 -6.08 9.40
C ALA A 570 25.74 -5.46 10.09
N LEU A 571 25.69 -5.22 11.40
CA LEU A 571 26.83 -4.75 12.20
C LEU A 571 28.01 -5.74 12.15
N LEU A 572 27.72 -7.05 12.33
CA LEU A 572 28.75 -8.09 12.24
C LEU A 572 29.33 -8.22 10.83
N GLU A 573 28.48 -8.26 9.83
CA GLU A 573 28.89 -8.39 8.42
C GLU A 573 29.77 -7.22 7.97
N SER A 574 29.50 -6.01 8.49
CA SER A 574 30.22 -4.80 8.16
C SER A 574 31.47 -4.56 9.01
N ASN A 575 31.72 -5.36 10.02
CA ASN A 575 32.90 -5.22 10.88
C ASN A 575 34.14 -5.80 10.18
N PRO A 576 35.13 -4.97 9.82
CA PRO A 576 36.32 -5.41 9.09
C PRO A 576 37.27 -6.30 9.91
N SER A 577 37.19 -6.26 11.24
CA SER A 577 38.05 -7.08 12.12
C SER A 577 37.71 -8.58 12.07
N GLY A 578 36.48 -8.94 11.66
CA GLY A 578 36.01 -10.30 11.64
C GLY A 578 35.91 -10.96 13.02
N THR A 579 36.11 -10.21 14.11
CA THR A 579 36.03 -10.70 15.50
C THR A 579 34.61 -10.64 16.03
N LEU A 580 34.28 -11.55 16.94
CA LEU A 580 33.00 -11.59 17.64
C LEU A 580 33.16 -10.96 19.03
N SER A 581 32.38 -9.90 19.31
CA SER A 581 32.36 -9.30 20.64
C SER A 581 31.53 -10.13 21.63
N GLN A 582 31.75 -9.91 22.93
CA GLN A 582 31.01 -10.57 24.00
C GLN A 582 29.49 -10.31 23.91
N TYR A 583 29.07 -9.20 23.33
CA TYR A 583 27.66 -8.86 23.14
C TYR A 583 26.91 -9.94 22.34
N TYR A 584 27.50 -10.41 21.24
CA TYR A 584 26.86 -11.43 20.39
C TYR A 584 26.89 -12.83 21.03
N LEU A 585 27.92 -13.16 21.81
CA LEU A 585 27.95 -14.40 22.56
C LEU A 585 26.84 -14.46 23.60
N SER A 586 26.49 -13.32 24.23
CA SER A 586 25.40 -13.26 25.19
C SER A 586 23.99 -13.28 24.50
N LEU A 587 23.90 -12.91 23.22
CA LEU A 587 22.66 -13.06 22.45
C LEU A 587 22.41 -14.51 21.99
N LEU A 588 23.43 -15.33 21.90
CA LEU A 588 23.31 -16.68 21.31
C LEU A 588 22.30 -17.59 22.04
N PRO A 589 22.28 -17.69 23.38
CA PRO A 589 21.29 -18.52 24.07
C PRO A 589 19.84 -18.13 23.78
N PRO A 590 19.41 -16.85 23.89
CA PRO A 590 18.04 -16.47 23.59
C PRO A 590 17.67 -16.68 22.12
N ILE A 591 18.55 -16.38 21.15
CA ILE A 591 18.23 -16.52 19.73
C ILE A 591 18.30 -17.98 19.22
N THR A 592 18.81 -18.91 19.99
CA THR A 592 18.77 -20.36 19.70
C THR A 592 17.65 -21.08 20.45
N THR A 593 16.73 -20.33 21.07
CA THR A 593 15.51 -20.89 21.66
C THR A 593 14.51 -21.25 20.55
N PRO A 594 14.00 -22.49 20.48
CA PRO A 594 13.07 -22.90 19.42
C PRO A 594 11.82 -22.03 19.28
N ASP A 595 11.30 -21.45 20.37
CA ASP A 595 10.10 -20.63 20.35
C ASP A 595 10.26 -19.34 19.52
N MET A 596 11.46 -18.78 19.43
CA MET A 596 11.77 -17.62 18.58
C MET A 596 11.49 -17.89 17.10
N TYR A 597 11.53 -19.14 16.67
CA TYR A 597 11.27 -19.58 15.28
C TYR A 597 9.80 -19.96 15.04
N SER A 598 8.93 -19.71 15.99
CA SER A 598 7.48 -19.89 15.82
C SER A 598 6.85 -18.72 15.06
N SER A 599 7.42 -17.51 15.17
CA SER A 599 7.07 -16.37 14.34
C SER A 599 7.76 -16.43 12.99
N ARG A 600 6.99 -16.60 11.91
CA ARG A 600 7.53 -16.68 10.53
C ARG A 600 8.32 -15.44 10.13
N GLY A 601 7.94 -14.27 10.61
CA GLY A 601 8.62 -12.99 10.32
C GLY A 601 10.04 -12.93 10.88
N ASN A 602 10.34 -13.63 11.98
CA ASN A 602 11.66 -13.63 12.61
C ASN A 602 12.65 -14.55 11.91
N ILE A 603 12.18 -15.63 11.26
CA ILE A 603 13.04 -16.71 10.78
C ILE A 603 14.15 -16.24 9.84
N PRO A 604 13.89 -15.49 8.75
CA PRO A 604 14.96 -15.04 7.86
C PRO A 604 16.01 -14.17 8.57
N ALA A 605 15.56 -13.32 9.48
CA ALA A 605 16.41 -12.41 10.24
C ALA A 605 17.29 -13.14 11.26
N LEU A 606 16.72 -14.10 11.98
CA LEU A 606 17.46 -14.95 12.94
C LEU A 606 18.48 -15.83 12.24
N VAL A 607 18.12 -16.44 11.11
CA VAL A 607 19.06 -17.28 10.34
C VAL A 607 20.20 -16.41 9.80
N ARG A 608 19.93 -15.22 9.28
CA ARG A 608 20.99 -14.30 8.87
C ARG A 608 21.92 -13.93 10.03
N LEU A 609 21.36 -13.65 11.21
CA LEU A 609 22.15 -13.33 12.39
C LEU A 609 23.02 -14.52 12.82
N LEU A 610 22.47 -15.72 12.89
CA LEU A 610 23.25 -16.94 13.19
C LEU A 610 24.37 -17.18 12.17
N THR A 611 24.07 -17.02 10.88
CA THR A 611 25.09 -17.20 9.82
C THR A 611 26.15 -16.09 9.82
N ALA A 612 25.88 -14.94 10.43
CA ALA A 612 26.88 -13.91 10.68
C ALA A 612 27.72 -14.21 11.96
N ILE A 613 27.11 -14.74 13.01
CA ILE A 613 27.79 -15.09 14.29
C ILE A 613 28.69 -16.30 14.14
N VAL A 614 28.18 -17.39 13.56
CA VAL A 614 28.84 -18.70 13.52
C VAL A 614 30.25 -18.64 12.93
N PRO A 615 30.51 -18.05 11.77
CA PRO A 615 31.87 -18.02 11.20
C PRO A 615 32.88 -17.24 12.04
N ARG A 616 32.40 -16.30 12.85
CA ARG A 616 33.24 -15.41 13.68
C ARG A 616 33.49 -15.95 15.08
N GLY A 617 32.60 -16.84 15.55
CA GLY A 617 32.63 -17.34 16.93
C GLY A 617 32.69 -18.86 17.06
N ALA A 618 33.02 -19.59 15.99
CA ALA A 618 32.97 -21.05 15.98
C ALA A 618 33.76 -21.71 17.16
N GLU A 619 34.94 -21.19 17.47
CA GLU A 619 35.76 -21.70 18.58
C GLU A 619 35.11 -21.49 19.95
N GLN A 620 34.59 -20.30 20.21
CA GLN A 620 33.89 -19.97 21.45
C GLN A 620 32.57 -20.73 21.59
N ILE A 621 31.82 -20.86 20.49
CA ILE A 621 30.56 -21.60 20.43
C ILE A 621 30.82 -23.10 20.76
N ALA A 622 31.87 -23.68 20.19
CA ALA A 622 32.27 -25.05 20.47
C ALA A 622 32.72 -25.20 21.93
N ALA A 623 33.56 -24.28 22.42
CA ALA A 623 34.05 -24.32 23.81
C ALA A 623 32.93 -24.19 24.85
N ASN A 624 31.85 -23.43 24.51
CA ASN A 624 30.70 -23.25 25.38
C ASN A 624 29.61 -24.33 25.20
N ASN A 625 29.82 -25.33 24.38
CA ASN A 625 28.86 -26.40 24.06
C ASN A 625 27.52 -25.86 23.46
N GLN A 626 27.57 -24.78 22.70
CA GLN A 626 26.39 -24.13 22.12
C GLN A 626 26.05 -24.62 20.69
N LEU A 627 26.89 -25.47 20.10
CA LEU A 627 26.66 -26.02 18.75
C LEU A 627 25.38 -26.87 18.69
N GLU A 628 25.08 -27.64 19.72
CA GLU A 628 23.87 -28.45 19.79
C GLU A 628 22.59 -27.61 19.69
N SER A 629 22.54 -26.47 20.37
CA SER A 629 21.39 -25.56 20.30
C SER A 629 21.15 -25.03 18.87
N ILE A 630 22.23 -24.77 18.14
CA ILE A 630 22.14 -24.33 16.72
C ILE A 630 21.61 -25.47 15.83
N LEU A 631 22.03 -26.70 16.08
CA LEU A 631 21.57 -27.89 15.34
C LEU A 631 20.11 -28.23 15.64
N ILE A 632 19.60 -27.92 16.83
CA ILE A 632 18.16 -28.01 17.16
C ILE A 632 17.37 -27.05 16.33
N ILE A 633 17.86 -25.81 16.08
CA ILE A 633 17.22 -24.87 15.20
C ILE A 633 17.23 -25.40 13.75
N PHE A 634 18.33 -25.93 13.27
CA PHE A 634 18.37 -26.61 11.97
C PHE A 634 17.26 -27.66 11.85
N GLN A 635 17.13 -28.55 12.84
CA GLN A 635 16.07 -29.58 12.86
C GLN A 635 14.67 -28.95 12.75
N LYS A 636 14.40 -27.92 13.54
CA LYS A 636 13.09 -27.22 13.51
C LYS A 636 12.79 -26.61 12.13
N LEU A 637 13.79 -25.98 11.52
CA LEU A 637 13.63 -25.32 10.21
C LEU A 637 13.39 -26.33 9.08
N VAL A 638 14.17 -27.40 9.00
CA VAL A 638 14.00 -28.39 7.92
C VAL A 638 12.75 -29.25 8.05
N SER A 639 12.14 -29.30 9.23
CA SER A 639 10.87 -29.99 9.45
C SER A 639 9.69 -29.29 8.80
N SER A 640 9.83 -28.00 8.41
CA SER A 640 8.79 -27.19 7.77
C SER A 640 9.12 -26.93 6.31
N LYS A 641 8.18 -27.26 5.40
CA LYS A 641 8.31 -26.97 3.96
C LYS A 641 8.62 -25.49 3.67
N ALA A 642 8.02 -24.58 4.44
CA ALA A 642 8.22 -23.15 4.25
C ALA A 642 9.61 -22.64 4.68
N ASN A 643 10.30 -23.37 5.57
CA ASN A 643 11.54 -22.92 6.21
C ASN A 643 12.75 -23.80 5.88
N GLU A 644 12.57 -24.86 5.09
CA GLU A 644 13.63 -25.83 4.78
C GLU A 644 14.86 -25.18 4.13
N SER A 645 14.66 -24.13 3.30
CA SER A 645 15.78 -23.41 2.69
C SER A 645 16.67 -22.73 3.73
N HIS A 646 16.07 -22.09 4.73
CA HIS A 646 16.79 -21.44 5.83
C HIS A 646 17.53 -22.46 6.71
N GLY A 647 16.95 -23.66 6.87
CA GLY A 647 17.62 -24.75 7.56
C GLY A 647 18.90 -25.20 6.85
N PHE A 648 18.87 -25.38 5.54
CA PHE A 648 20.06 -25.73 4.76
C PHE A 648 21.10 -24.60 4.75
N ASP A 649 20.69 -23.34 4.62
CA ASP A 649 21.61 -22.20 4.68
C ASP A 649 22.36 -22.17 6.04
N LEU A 650 21.67 -22.43 7.14
CA LEU A 650 22.27 -22.53 8.46
C LEU A 650 23.21 -23.73 8.56
N LEU A 651 22.82 -24.93 8.08
CA LEU A 651 23.62 -26.11 8.11
C LEU A 651 24.91 -25.98 7.28
N GLU A 652 24.81 -25.44 6.07
CA GLU A 652 25.97 -25.16 5.21
C GLU A 652 26.96 -24.19 5.90
N CYS A 653 26.44 -23.17 6.60
CA CYS A 653 27.26 -22.26 7.40
C CYS A 653 27.97 -22.98 8.56
N VAL A 654 27.27 -23.83 9.30
CA VAL A 654 27.83 -24.63 10.41
C VAL A 654 28.94 -25.58 9.91
N VAL A 655 28.67 -26.35 8.87
CA VAL A 655 29.64 -27.31 8.29
C VAL A 655 30.87 -26.56 7.76
N ASN A 656 30.72 -25.36 7.22
CA ASN A 656 31.83 -24.56 6.73
C ASN A 656 32.70 -23.93 7.84
N SER A 657 32.10 -23.65 9.00
CA SER A 657 32.75 -22.87 10.08
C SER A 657 33.39 -23.69 11.17
N PHE A 658 32.86 -24.88 11.48
CA PHE A 658 33.38 -25.73 12.55
C PHE A 658 34.37 -26.75 12.04
N PRO A 659 35.38 -27.16 12.88
CA PRO A 659 36.26 -28.24 12.55
C PRO A 659 35.50 -29.60 12.61
N VAL A 660 35.95 -30.55 11.80
CA VAL A 660 35.33 -31.89 11.71
C VAL A 660 35.19 -32.56 13.07
N THR A 661 36.18 -32.39 13.94
CA THR A 661 36.18 -32.97 15.30
C THR A 661 35.03 -32.50 16.17
N ALA A 662 34.58 -31.26 15.98
CA ALA A 662 33.42 -30.69 16.67
C ALA A 662 32.09 -31.18 16.06
N LEU A 663 32.06 -31.43 14.76
CA LEU A 663 30.86 -31.86 14.03
C LEU A 663 30.63 -33.36 14.09
N GLN A 664 31.71 -34.17 14.26
CA GLN A 664 31.67 -35.61 14.19
C GLN A 664 30.60 -36.27 15.08
N PRO A 665 30.36 -35.83 16.32
CA PRO A 665 29.31 -36.40 17.18
C PRO A 665 27.87 -36.22 16.59
N TYR A 666 27.68 -35.27 15.71
CA TYR A 666 26.36 -34.86 15.22
C TYR A 666 26.04 -35.35 13.80
N PHE A 667 27.02 -35.90 13.04
CA PHE A 667 26.80 -36.27 11.64
C PHE A 667 25.64 -37.26 11.47
N VAL A 668 25.60 -38.32 12.26
CA VAL A 668 24.53 -39.33 12.19
C VAL A 668 23.17 -38.69 12.41
N THR A 669 23.05 -37.85 13.42
CA THR A 669 21.79 -37.15 13.74
C THR A 669 21.39 -36.17 12.61
N MET A 670 22.32 -35.38 12.08
CA MET A 670 22.06 -34.46 11.00
C MET A 670 21.53 -35.19 9.75
N PHE A 671 22.16 -36.27 9.34
CA PHE A 671 21.72 -37.05 8.18
C PHE A 671 20.41 -37.77 8.45
N GLN A 672 20.21 -38.31 9.67
CA GLN A 672 18.93 -38.92 10.05
C GLN A 672 17.76 -37.93 9.93
N ILE A 673 17.93 -36.69 10.39
CA ILE A 673 16.93 -35.64 10.27
C ILE A 673 16.56 -35.40 8.80
N MET A 674 17.55 -35.24 7.92
CA MET A 674 17.34 -35.01 6.50
C MET A 674 16.66 -36.18 5.80
N LEU A 675 17.09 -37.42 6.09
CA LEU A 675 16.51 -38.64 5.51
C LEU A 675 15.08 -38.86 6.02
N THR A 676 14.82 -38.65 7.31
CA THR A 676 13.47 -38.72 7.89
C THR A 676 12.54 -37.73 7.21
N ARG A 677 13.00 -36.50 6.92
CA ARG A 677 12.23 -35.49 6.21
C ARG A 677 11.94 -35.92 4.77
N LEU A 678 12.91 -36.54 4.06
CA LEU A 678 12.70 -37.08 2.71
C LEU A 678 11.69 -38.23 2.72
N GLN A 679 11.68 -39.09 3.73
CA GLN A 679 10.73 -40.19 3.85
C GLN A 679 9.32 -39.73 4.14
N ASN A 680 9.16 -38.78 5.08
CA ASN A 680 7.86 -38.34 5.56
C ASN A 680 7.16 -37.38 4.62
N SER A 681 7.89 -36.53 3.89
CA SER A 681 7.32 -35.52 3.00
C SER A 681 8.33 -35.08 1.94
N LYS A 682 8.46 -35.91 0.90
CA LYS A 682 9.34 -35.60 -0.23
C LYS A 682 8.78 -34.44 -1.04
N THR A 683 9.52 -33.32 -1.06
CA THR A 683 9.23 -32.19 -1.95
C THR A 683 10.38 -32.01 -2.95
N GLU A 684 10.09 -31.46 -4.11
CA GLU A 684 11.12 -31.16 -5.12
C GLU A 684 12.18 -30.19 -4.56
N GLY A 685 11.71 -29.11 -3.89
CA GLY A 685 12.58 -28.11 -3.27
C GLY A 685 13.55 -28.71 -2.26
N PHE A 686 13.05 -29.56 -1.35
CA PHE A 686 13.91 -30.24 -0.39
C PHE A 686 14.91 -31.17 -1.07
N THR A 687 14.49 -31.93 -2.07
CA THR A 687 15.36 -32.87 -2.80
C THR A 687 16.51 -32.12 -3.48
N ILE A 688 16.23 -31.00 -4.14
CA ILE A 688 17.26 -30.16 -4.77
C ILE A 688 18.25 -29.63 -3.72
N ARG A 689 17.76 -29.12 -2.58
CA ARG A 689 18.60 -28.62 -1.49
C ARG A 689 19.45 -29.72 -0.85
N PHE A 690 18.90 -30.91 -0.67
CA PHE A 690 19.63 -32.04 -0.15
C PHE A 690 20.77 -32.51 -1.08
N VAL A 691 20.51 -32.61 -2.39
CA VAL A 691 21.52 -32.91 -3.40
C VAL A 691 22.60 -31.85 -3.46
N ARG A 692 22.20 -30.56 -3.40
CA ARG A 692 23.16 -29.45 -3.33
C ARG A 692 24.02 -29.55 -2.07
N PHE A 693 23.45 -29.86 -0.92
CA PHE A 693 24.19 -30.07 0.32
C PHE A 693 25.16 -31.25 0.22
N TYR A 694 24.77 -32.38 -0.42
CA TYR A 694 25.65 -33.47 -0.71
C TYR A 694 26.92 -33.04 -1.47
N HIS A 695 26.76 -32.30 -2.55
CA HIS A 695 27.89 -31.78 -3.32
C HIS A 695 28.73 -30.78 -2.53
N PHE A 696 28.06 -29.90 -1.78
CA PHE A 696 28.74 -28.96 -0.89
C PHE A 696 29.60 -29.68 0.16
N PHE A 697 29.10 -30.71 0.79
CA PHE A 697 29.80 -31.52 1.80
C PHE A 697 30.95 -32.33 1.17
N SER A 698 30.68 -32.99 0.06
CA SER A 698 31.63 -33.82 -0.65
C SER A 698 32.83 -33.08 -1.22
N ALA A 699 32.66 -31.81 -1.58
CA ALA A 699 33.70 -30.94 -2.11
C ALA A 699 34.70 -30.42 -1.05
N ARG A 700 34.58 -30.83 0.21
CA ARG A 700 35.40 -30.35 1.35
C ARG A 700 36.35 -31.39 1.91
N ASP A 701 37.00 -32.14 1.03
CA ASP A 701 38.01 -33.14 1.39
C ASP A 701 39.17 -32.57 2.21
N GLU A 702 39.58 -31.33 1.91
CA GLU A 702 40.64 -30.62 2.64
C GLU A 702 40.32 -30.40 4.13
N LYS A 703 39.01 -30.40 4.47
CA LYS A 703 38.55 -30.31 5.86
C LYS A 703 38.27 -31.64 6.51
N GLY A 704 38.59 -32.76 5.85
CA GLY A 704 38.32 -34.11 6.33
C GLY A 704 36.85 -34.53 6.22
N LEU A 705 36.05 -33.77 5.41
CA LEU A 705 34.71 -34.16 4.99
C LEU A 705 34.82 -35.01 3.71
N GLY A 706 33.96 -35.00 2.81
CA GLY A 706 34.09 -35.68 1.52
C GLY A 706 33.02 -36.74 1.29
N ALA A 707 32.97 -37.24 0.05
CA ALA A 707 31.95 -38.20 -0.38
C ALA A 707 31.98 -39.50 0.42
N ASP A 708 33.17 -40.01 0.72
CA ASP A 708 33.33 -41.25 1.45
C ASP A 708 32.76 -41.17 2.89
N LEU A 709 33.00 -40.07 3.59
CA LEU A 709 32.43 -39.83 4.92
C LEU A 709 30.92 -39.73 4.86
N PHE A 710 30.39 -39.04 3.83
CA PHE A 710 28.95 -38.89 3.62
C PHE A 710 28.29 -40.24 3.40
N ILE A 711 28.81 -41.06 2.46
CA ILE A 711 28.31 -42.41 2.15
C ILE A 711 28.38 -43.31 3.36
N LYS A 712 29.55 -43.37 4.03
CA LYS A 712 29.75 -44.18 5.24
C LYS A 712 28.74 -43.82 6.36
N THR A 713 28.42 -42.56 6.51
CA THR A 713 27.44 -42.10 7.52
C THR A 713 26.02 -42.55 7.15
N ILE A 714 25.66 -42.50 5.87
CA ILE A 714 24.36 -43.01 5.39
C ILE A 714 24.27 -44.53 5.55
N ASP A 715 25.33 -45.29 5.23
CA ASP A 715 25.34 -46.76 5.38
C ASP A 715 25.11 -47.17 6.84
N GLN A 716 25.70 -46.44 7.80
CA GLN A 716 25.45 -46.64 9.24
C GLN A 716 23.99 -46.41 9.65
N LEU A 717 23.25 -45.56 8.93
CA LEU A 717 21.83 -45.33 9.16
C LEU A 717 20.92 -46.37 8.51
N GLY A 718 21.37 -47.00 7.42
CA GLY A 718 20.64 -48.08 6.74
C GLY A 718 20.73 -49.46 7.46
N GLU A 719 21.70 -49.63 8.34
CA GLU A 719 21.85 -50.83 9.19
C GLU A 719 21.03 -50.78 10.49
N LYS A 720 20.40 -49.66 10.81
CA LYS A 720 19.49 -49.47 11.93
C LYS A 720 18.03 -49.31 11.46
#